data_a10d5955a4de918f9e650650574854ed
#
_entry.id   a10d5955a4de918f9e650650574854ed
#
_cell.length_a   1.000
_cell.length_b   1.000
_cell.length_c   1.000
_cell.angle_alpha   90.00
_cell.angle_beta   90.00
_cell.angle_gamma   90.00
#
_symmetry.space_group_name_H-M   'P 1'
#
loop_
_entity.id
_entity.type
_entity.pdbx_description
1 polymer ?
#
loop_
_entity_poly.entity_id
_entity_poly.type
_entity_poly.pdbx_seq_one_letter_code
_entity_poly.pdbx_strand_id
1 'polypeptide(L)'
;MAHGNDSSETRGFFRPLLSRRDWVYLLSLLIPFVVYGLTLKGALVVSRPENPGLAGGFGLMRSDLLFSLTYVLLWVGLFAMARKGVSRLIVVVLFHGVTIIVALIATSAYQYFKVTGSTLDAGYLYLWYTSPAGTWGAIASELTPGLVVLILLIVAYAVVGPLLVTRLVTQWRGWRDGDDVRVAEVSWLRVFGVGLATYALFSFSLLPGGMATTDESRSFARNFVVNVVVTGIAVAESEELPNLATDTVAEGASPPAAQTSFVPTGAERRNVVLILLESTRAMATTPYNQGLDTTPFMDELAKRSLLVERAYTVVPHTHNAITAISCGVEPPLDYWGVMLLGTGDIGPSACLPDLLEEQGYKSAYFMSQDSAFEQSPKILETLGYGEFYSVENMDREGFEKSSYFGYEDDVMLEPSEKWLTEHKDKPFLATYLTSAPHHDYRAPQERYGRKEFTDDDLVNRYLNSVRNQDFFLKNLFDQYKELGLYDDTVFVILGDHGEAFGEHGRYQHDNVPYEEGLKIPLLIHDPQQFQNGATLSGPVNQLDILPTVADLLGYQIEGGEYPGSSLLRPLSKNRTVMFSCFYQSSCLASLKGTEKYIYHFDNQPDELFDFSKDPAERQNLIGQRTQEEVEQRRRELLEWRAKVNEKYGIQVSAEG
;
A
#
# COMPACT_ATOMS: atom_id res chain seq x y z
N MET A 1 -23.82 78.33 -30.85
CA MET A 1 -24.08 76.89 -31.15
C MET A 1 -22.86 76.13 -30.73
N ALA A 2 -22.96 75.50 -29.58
CA ALA A 2 -21.85 74.72 -29.01
C ALA A 2 -22.13 73.25 -29.20
N HIS A 3 -21.29 72.57 -29.93
CA HIS A 3 -21.32 71.10 -30.03
C HIS A 3 -20.59 70.55 -28.81
N GLY A 4 -21.33 70.01 -27.84
CA GLY A 4 -20.82 69.20 -26.77
C GLY A 4 -20.49 67.82 -27.31
N ASN A 5 -19.19 67.48 -27.27
CA ASN A 5 -18.72 66.16 -27.64
C ASN A 5 -18.85 65.22 -26.42
N ASP A 6 -19.81 64.30 -26.54
CA ASP A 6 -20.09 63.30 -25.51
C ASP A 6 -19.08 62.16 -25.59
N SER A 7 -17.97 62.28 -24.86
CA SER A 7 -16.90 61.28 -24.80
C SER A 7 -17.00 60.36 -23.57
N SER A 8 -18.19 60.23 -22.95
CA SER A 8 -18.37 59.56 -21.66
C SER A 8 -18.70 58.05 -21.76
N GLU A 9 -19.14 57.54 -22.91
CA GLU A 9 -19.58 56.12 -22.99
C GLU A 9 -18.47 55.07 -23.15
N THR A 10 -17.31 55.42 -23.65
CA THR A 10 -16.21 54.44 -23.87
C THR A 10 -15.38 54.13 -22.62
N ARG A 11 -15.50 54.88 -21.53
CA ARG A 11 -14.75 54.69 -20.27
C ARG A 11 -15.36 53.61 -19.34
N GLY A 12 -16.55 53.08 -19.62
CA GLY A 12 -17.23 52.08 -18.77
C GLY A 12 -16.65 50.67 -18.84
N PHE A 13 -16.03 50.30 -19.95
CA PHE A 13 -15.60 48.92 -20.23
C PHE A 13 -14.30 48.52 -19.50
N PHE A 14 -13.47 49.47 -19.06
CA PHE A 14 -12.15 49.26 -18.46
C PHE A 14 -12.10 49.44 -16.95
N ARG A 15 -13.26 49.46 -16.25
CA ARG A 15 -13.22 49.54 -14.78
C ARG A 15 -12.82 48.21 -14.19
N PRO A 16 -11.88 48.18 -13.20
CA PRO A 16 -11.41 46.96 -12.58
C PRO A 16 -12.55 46.25 -11.84
N LEU A 17 -12.52 44.89 -11.86
CA LEU A 17 -13.52 44.05 -11.16
C LEU A 17 -13.39 44.11 -9.63
N LEU A 18 -12.19 44.33 -9.12
CA LEU A 18 -11.82 44.34 -7.70
C LEU A 18 -11.04 45.59 -7.34
N SER A 19 -11.12 46.00 -6.09
CA SER A 19 -10.28 47.06 -5.54
C SER A 19 -8.79 46.65 -5.54
N ARG A 20 -7.88 47.62 -5.47
CA ARG A 20 -6.43 47.33 -5.39
C ARG A 20 -6.10 46.51 -4.14
N ARG A 21 -6.79 46.78 -3.01
CA ARG A 21 -6.61 46.03 -1.76
C ARG A 21 -7.10 44.59 -1.91
N ASP A 22 -8.25 44.39 -2.53
CA ASP A 22 -8.78 43.05 -2.77
C ASP A 22 -7.84 42.22 -3.65
N TRP A 23 -7.24 42.84 -4.68
CA TRP A 23 -6.22 42.15 -5.52
C TRP A 23 -5.00 41.74 -4.72
N VAL A 24 -4.44 42.62 -3.90
CA VAL A 24 -3.30 42.31 -3.05
C VAL A 24 -3.66 41.17 -2.07
N TYR A 25 -4.84 41.26 -1.45
CA TYR A 25 -5.32 40.25 -0.51
C TYR A 25 -5.45 38.88 -1.16
N LEU A 26 -6.12 38.79 -2.30
CA LEU A 26 -6.30 37.53 -3.04
C LEU A 26 -4.97 36.97 -3.53
N LEU A 27 -4.17 37.77 -4.21
CA LEU A 27 -2.92 37.31 -4.80
C LEU A 27 -1.87 36.91 -3.75
N SER A 28 -1.90 37.52 -2.56
CA SER A 28 -1.02 37.14 -1.46
C SER A 28 -1.23 35.72 -0.94
N LEU A 29 -2.40 35.11 -1.17
CA LEU A 29 -2.65 33.71 -0.84
C LEU A 29 -2.66 32.82 -2.09
N LEU A 30 -3.26 33.27 -3.20
CA LEU A 30 -3.37 32.47 -4.41
C LEU A 30 -2.04 32.16 -5.07
N ILE A 31 -1.11 33.14 -5.13
CA ILE A 31 0.20 32.92 -5.75
C ILE A 31 1.01 31.86 -4.98
N PRO A 32 1.24 32.02 -3.64
CA PRO A 32 1.96 30.98 -2.89
C PRO A 32 1.27 29.61 -2.97
N PHE A 33 -0.07 29.56 -2.92
CA PHE A 33 -0.84 28.32 -3.03
C PHE A 33 -0.61 27.63 -4.38
N VAL A 34 -0.74 28.35 -5.50
CA VAL A 34 -0.52 27.78 -6.84
C VAL A 34 0.94 27.31 -7.00
N VAL A 35 1.91 28.14 -6.58
CA VAL A 35 3.32 27.79 -6.62
C VAL A 35 3.59 26.54 -5.78
N TYR A 36 3.03 26.47 -4.59
CA TYR A 36 3.18 25.32 -3.70
C TYR A 36 2.67 24.02 -4.34
N GLY A 37 1.42 23.99 -4.82
CA GLY A 37 0.83 22.81 -5.45
C GLY A 37 1.60 22.36 -6.69
N LEU A 38 1.97 23.31 -7.57
CA LEU A 38 2.76 23.01 -8.77
C LEU A 38 4.19 22.53 -8.41
N THR A 39 4.77 23.01 -7.33
CA THR A 39 6.10 22.55 -6.86
C THR A 39 6.04 21.10 -6.36
N LEU A 40 5.03 20.76 -5.56
CA LEU A 40 4.85 19.38 -5.09
C LEU A 40 4.68 18.42 -6.26
N LYS A 41 3.79 18.74 -7.18
CA LYS A 41 3.57 17.90 -8.37
C LYS A 41 4.80 17.82 -9.27
N GLY A 42 5.46 18.96 -9.51
CA GLY A 42 6.67 19.02 -10.31
C GLY A 42 7.82 18.19 -9.69
N ALA A 43 7.95 18.19 -8.37
CA ALA A 43 8.92 17.35 -7.67
C ALA A 43 8.67 15.87 -7.93
N LEU A 44 7.40 15.41 -7.89
CA LEU A 44 7.04 14.02 -8.22
C LEU A 44 7.32 13.68 -9.69
N VAL A 45 7.03 14.59 -10.61
CA VAL A 45 7.30 14.38 -12.05
C VAL A 45 8.80 14.24 -12.31
N VAL A 46 9.63 15.04 -11.64
CA VAL A 46 11.11 15.01 -11.81
C VAL A 46 11.73 13.78 -11.12
N SER A 47 11.15 13.31 -10.02
CA SER A 47 11.67 12.13 -9.29
C SER A 47 11.39 10.81 -10.00
N ARG A 48 10.60 10.79 -11.06
CA ARG A 48 10.36 9.56 -11.84
C ARG A 48 11.64 9.09 -12.54
N PRO A 49 11.89 7.78 -12.56
CA PRO A 49 13.07 7.20 -13.21
C PRO A 49 13.16 7.57 -14.70
N GLU A 50 12.02 7.69 -15.36
CA GLU A 50 11.92 8.22 -16.71
C GLU A 50 11.81 9.73 -16.68
N ASN A 51 12.80 10.39 -17.22
CA ASN A 51 12.66 11.82 -17.49
C ASN A 51 11.67 12.02 -18.65
N PRO A 52 10.42 12.43 -18.39
CA PRO A 52 9.40 12.54 -19.44
C PRO A 52 9.71 13.62 -20.48
N GLY A 53 10.84 14.31 -20.33
CA GLY A 53 11.17 15.50 -21.10
C GLY A 53 10.20 16.65 -20.84
N LEU A 54 10.45 17.82 -21.46
CA LEU A 54 9.60 19.00 -21.24
C LEU A 54 8.14 18.78 -21.67
N ALA A 55 7.92 18.16 -22.83
CA ALA A 55 6.57 17.94 -23.36
C ALA A 55 5.77 16.94 -22.53
N GLY A 56 6.38 15.82 -22.12
CA GLY A 56 5.77 14.84 -21.23
C GLY A 56 5.47 15.41 -19.84
N GLY A 57 6.40 16.14 -19.26
CA GLY A 57 6.21 16.83 -17.99
C GLY A 57 5.04 17.81 -18.01
N PHE A 58 4.88 18.57 -19.09
CA PHE A 58 3.70 19.42 -19.29
C PHE A 58 2.40 18.61 -19.40
N GLY A 59 2.43 17.48 -20.08
CA GLY A 59 1.28 16.57 -20.19
C GLY A 59 0.82 16.08 -18.80
N LEU A 60 1.76 15.65 -17.97
CA LEU A 60 1.50 15.17 -16.61
C LEU A 60 1.04 16.27 -15.64
N MET A 61 1.42 17.54 -15.87
CA MET A 61 1.03 18.70 -15.05
C MET A 61 -0.17 19.48 -15.59
N ARG A 62 -0.75 19.07 -16.72
CA ARG A 62 -1.85 19.80 -17.38
C ARG A 62 -3.04 20.01 -16.45
N SER A 63 -3.46 18.96 -15.76
CA SER A 63 -4.60 19.03 -14.84
C SER A 63 -4.33 19.99 -13.68
N ASP A 64 -3.11 20.02 -13.14
CA ASP A 64 -2.68 20.93 -12.07
C ASP A 64 -2.71 22.39 -12.50
N LEU A 65 -2.28 22.67 -13.74
CA LEU A 65 -2.34 24.03 -14.31
C LEU A 65 -3.77 24.49 -14.52
N LEU A 66 -4.63 23.63 -15.09
CA LEU A 66 -6.04 23.92 -15.31
C LEU A 66 -6.82 24.09 -14.01
N PHE A 67 -6.59 23.22 -13.03
CA PHE A 67 -7.15 23.33 -11.68
C PHE A 67 -6.73 24.65 -11.01
N SER A 68 -5.44 24.99 -11.06
CA SER A 68 -4.92 26.23 -10.49
C SER A 68 -5.57 27.46 -11.10
N LEU A 69 -5.71 27.48 -12.44
CA LEU A 69 -6.38 28.59 -13.15
C LEU A 69 -7.87 28.66 -12.78
N THR A 70 -8.56 27.52 -12.75
CA THR A 70 -9.95 27.41 -12.28
C THR A 70 -10.12 27.96 -10.87
N TYR A 71 -9.23 27.57 -9.97
CA TYR A 71 -9.25 27.99 -8.57
C TYR A 71 -9.07 29.50 -8.42
N VAL A 72 -8.14 30.09 -9.16
CA VAL A 72 -7.92 31.54 -9.19
C VAL A 72 -9.17 32.27 -9.72
N LEU A 73 -9.74 31.81 -10.84
CA LEU A 73 -10.93 32.44 -11.43
C LEU A 73 -12.16 32.34 -10.51
N LEU A 74 -12.35 31.21 -9.85
CA LEU A 74 -13.43 31.01 -8.88
C LEU A 74 -13.38 32.07 -7.76
N TRP A 75 -12.23 32.21 -7.13
CA TRP A 75 -12.08 33.15 -6.02
C TRP A 75 -12.14 34.62 -6.45
N VAL A 76 -11.55 34.96 -7.59
CA VAL A 76 -11.68 36.30 -8.17
C VAL A 76 -13.16 36.61 -8.46
N GLY A 77 -13.90 35.66 -9.00
CA GLY A 77 -15.34 35.80 -9.26
C GLY A 77 -16.16 35.99 -7.99
N LEU A 78 -15.96 35.12 -6.98
CA LEU A 78 -16.67 35.20 -5.68
C LEU A 78 -16.38 36.49 -4.94
N PHE A 79 -15.13 36.97 -4.93
CA PHE A 79 -14.75 38.23 -4.35
C PHE A 79 -15.35 39.45 -5.08
N ALA A 80 -15.48 39.36 -6.42
CA ALA A 80 -16.13 40.39 -7.21
C ALA A 80 -17.63 40.49 -6.91
N MET A 81 -18.28 39.37 -6.60
CA MET A 81 -19.71 39.29 -6.27
C MET A 81 -19.99 39.72 -4.83
N ALA A 82 -19.22 39.22 -3.88
CA ALA A 82 -19.43 39.46 -2.44
C ALA A 82 -18.59 40.63 -1.93
N ARG A 83 -19.06 41.87 -2.14
CA ARG A 83 -18.26 43.08 -1.89
C ARG A 83 -18.35 43.63 -0.48
N LYS A 84 -19.46 43.43 0.24
CA LYS A 84 -19.73 44.02 1.55
C LYS A 84 -20.61 43.11 2.41
N GLY A 85 -20.60 43.39 3.72
CA GLY A 85 -21.48 42.74 4.69
C GLY A 85 -21.20 41.26 4.91
N VAL A 86 -22.23 40.51 5.26
CA VAL A 86 -22.15 39.09 5.63
C VAL A 86 -21.65 38.22 4.46
N SER A 87 -22.08 38.52 3.23
CA SER A 87 -21.63 37.78 2.07
C SER A 87 -20.09 37.85 1.87
N ARG A 88 -19.52 39.04 2.14
CA ARG A 88 -18.05 39.20 2.08
C ARG A 88 -17.35 38.37 3.14
N LEU A 89 -17.87 38.39 4.38
CA LEU A 89 -17.30 37.58 5.47
C LEU A 89 -17.34 36.09 5.14
N ILE A 90 -18.48 35.59 4.64
CA ILE A 90 -18.63 34.19 4.24
C ILE A 90 -17.60 33.83 3.18
N VAL A 91 -17.46 34.64 2.12
CA VAL A 91 -16.49 34.34 1.02
C VAL A 91 -15.05 34.37 1.54
N VAL A 92 -14.70 35.30 2.44
CA VAL A 92 -13.37 35.35 3.06
C VAL A 92 -13.11 34.09 3.90
N VAL A 93 -14.04 33.70 4.76
CA VAL A 93 -13.89 32.50 5.61
C VAL A 93 -13.76 31.23 4.73
N LEU A 94 -14.61 31.09 3.71
CA LEU A 94 -14.52 29.98 2.76
C LEU A 94 -13.20 29.98 1.98
N PHE A 95 -12.73 31.17 1.56
CA PHE A 95 -11.46 31.29 0.83
C PHE A 95 -10.29 30.74 1.64
N HIS A 96 -10.16 31.13 2.90
CA HIS A 96 -9.11 30.62 3.78
C HIS A 96 -9.31 29.14 4.10
N GLY A 97 -10.51 28.74 4.50
CA GLY A 97 -10.81 27.35 4.89
C GLY A 97 -10.57 26.37 3.76
N VAL A 98 -11.12 26.66 2.56
CA VAL A 98 -10.93 25.78 1.39
C VAL A 98 -9.47 25.77 0.94
N THR A 99 -8.76 26.91 0.97
CA THR A 99 -7.34 26.94 0.60
C THR A 99 -6.49 26.10 1.55
N ILE A 100 -6.78 26.14 2.86
CA ILE A 100 -6.10 25.29 3.86
C ILE A 100 -6.37 23.81 3.55
N ILE A 101 -7.64 23.44 3.37
CA ILE A 101 -8.02 22.03 3.09
C ILE A 101 -7.32 21.52 1.82
N VAL A 102 -7.37 22.29 0.74
CA VAL A 102 -6.74 21.89 -0.54
C VAL A 102 -5.21 21.79 -0.40
N ALA A 103 -4.58 22.69 0.34
CA ALA A 103 -3.13 22.63 0.60
C ALA A 103 -2.77 21.41 1.45
N LEU A 104 -3.58 21.06 2.45
CA LEU A 104 -3.39 19.84 3.26
C LEU A 104 -3.57 18.56 2.42
N ILE A 105 -4.62 18.50 1.60
CA ILE A 105 -4.81 17.37 0.67
C ILE A 105 -3.59 17.22 -0.26
N ALA A 106 -3.10 18.31 -0.85
CA ALA A 106 -1.93 18.27 -1.72
C ALA A 106 -0.67 17.81 -0.98
N THR A 107 -0.47 18.26 0.26
CA THR A 107 0.66 17.83 1.10
C THR A 107 0.57 16.34 1.45
N SER A 108 -0.62 15.89 1.88
CA SER A 108 -0.86 14.47 2.21
C SER A 108 -0.69 13.58 0.98
N ALA A 109 -1.25 13.98 -0.17
CA ALA A 109 -1.12 13.22 -1.41
C ALA A 109 0.34 13.14 -1.90
N TYR A 110 1.12 14.21 -1.72
CA TYR A 110 2.55 14.19 -2.03
C TYR A 110 3.32 13.21 -1.15
N GLN A 111 3.09 13.22 0.16
CA GLN A 111 3.74 12.29 1.10
C GLN A 111 3.29 10.86 0.85
N TYR A 112 1.99 10.65 0.68
CA TYR A 112 1.42 9.35 0.36
C TYR A 112 2.08 8.74 -0.89
N PHE A 113 2.19 9.53 -1.98
CA PHE A 113 2.86 9.06 -3.21
C PHE A 113 4.34 8.73 -2.99
N LYS A 114 5.04 9.52 -2.18
CA LYS A 114 6.46 9.23 -1.87
C LYS A 114 6.66 7.92 -1.14
N VAL A 115 5.72 7.56 -0.29
CA VAL A 115 5.78 6.35 0.54
C VAL A 115 5.29 5.13 -0.24
N THR A 116 4.14 5.25 -0.90
CA THR A 116 3.45 4.10 -1.53
C THR A 116 3.69 3.96 -3.02
N GLY A 117 4.17 5.01 -3.70
CA GLY A 117 4.23 5.08 -5.16
C GLY A 117 2.87 5.25 -5.84
N SER A 118 1.77 5.28 -5.08
CA SER A 118 0.40 5.37 -5.57
C SER A 118 -0.22 6.75 -5.34
N THR A 119 -1.24 7.10 -6.13
CA THR A 119 -1.94 8.38 -5.97
C THR A 119 -3.03 8.27 -4.91
N LEU A 120 -3.13 9.25 -4.03
CA LEU A 120 -4.21 9.33 -3.05
C LEU A 120 -5.56 9.46 -3.78
N ASP A 121 -6.51 8.58 -3.46
CA ASP A 121 -7.86 8.55 -4.02
C ASP A 121 -8.96 8.59 -2.95
N ALA A 122 -10.23 8.61 -3.37
CA ALA A 122 -11.35 8.67 -2.45
C ALA A 122 -11.53 7.37 -1.66
N GLY A 123 -11.10 6.24 -2.20
CA GLY A 123 -11.19 4.96 -1.51
C GLY A 123 -10.34 4.93 -0.24
N TYR A 124 -9.10 5.38 -0.32
CA TYR A 124 -8.23 5.51 0.86
C TYR A 124 -8.74 6.53 1.88
N LEU A 125 -9.34 7.64 1.43
CA LEU A 125 -9.97 8.59 2.35
C LEU A 125 -11.20 7.96 3.03
N TYR A 126 -11.95 7.13 2.33
CA TYR A 126 -13.07 6.38 2.90
C TYR A 126 -12.59 5.35 3.93
N LEU A 127 -11.51 4.61 3.63
CA LEU A 127 -10.89 3.71 4.59
C LEU A 127 -10.45 4.43 5.87
N TRP A 128 -9.79 5.59 5.72
CA TRP A 128 -9.39 6.39 6.88
C TRP A 128 -10.58 6.85 7.73
N TYR A 129 -11.72 7.07 7.09
CA TYR A 129 -12.95 7.42 7.78
C TYR A 129 -13.58 6.20 8.50
N THR A 130 -13.56 5.03 7.88
CA THR A 130 -14.23 3.83 8.41
C THR A 130 -13.37 3.03 9.40
N SER A 131 -12.04 3.15 9.32
CA SER A 131 -11.09 2.49 10.23
C SER A 131 -10.10 3.48 10.86
N PRO A 132 -10.59 4.47 11.65
CA PRO A 132 -9.74 5.56 12.14
C PRO A 132 -8.66 5.11 13.12
N ALA A 133 -8.89 4.05 13.90
CA ALA A 133 -7.94 3.58 14.91
C ALA A 133 -6.68 2.99 14.24
N GLY A 134 -6.84 2.09 13.27
CA GLY A 134 -5.72 1.49 12.53
C GLY A 134 -4.96 2.50 11.68
N THR A 135 -5.70 3.38 10.98
CA THR A 135 -5.10 4.38 10.09
C THR A 135 -4.38 5.51 10.82
N TRP A 136 -4.83 5.88 12.02
CA TRP A 136 -4.18 6.96 12.79
C TRP A 136 -2.74 6.61 13.17
N GLY A 137 -2.47 5.36 13.51
CA GLY A 137 -1.11 4.88 13.80
C GLY A 137 -0.17 5.09 12.62
N ALA A 138 -0.61 4.69 11.42
CA ALA A 138 0.16 4.84 10.18
C ALA A 138 0.38 6.33 9.82
N ILE A 139 -0.66 7.18 9.91
CA ILE A 139 -0.52 8.62 9.68
C ILE A 139 0.45 9.24 10.70
N ALA A 140 0.34 8.86 11.97
CA ALA A 140 1.19 9.43 13.02
C ALA A 140 2.67 9.05 12.87
N SER A 141 2.97 7.86 12.35
CA SER A 141 4.36 7.42 12.08
C SER A 141 5.03 8.26 10.99
N GLU A 142 4.25 8.73 9.99
CA GLU A 142 4.73 9.59 8.90
C GLU A 142 4.84 11.08 9.29
N LEU A 143 4.29 11.49 10.44
CA LEU A 143 4.34 12.87 10.91
C LEU A 143 5.72 13.25 11.44
N THR A 144 6.68 13.44 10.56
CA THR A 144 8.00 13.95 10.95
C THR A 144 7.90 15.37 11.54
N PRO A 145 8.81 15.77 12.46
CA PRO A 145 8.82 17.14 12.99
C PRO A 145 8.86 18.22 11.90
N GLY A 146 9.57 17.95 10.80
CA GLY A 146 9.63 18.85 9.64
C GLY A 146 8.28 19.00 8.94
N LEU A 147 7.54 17.90 8.77
CA LEU A 147 6.21 17.92 8.17
C LEU A 147 5.21 18.66 9.07
N VAL A 148 5.25 18.42 10.38
CA VAL A 148 4.40 19.14 11.34
C VAL A 148 4.66 20.65 11.30
N VAL A 149 5.92 21.08 11.30
CA VAL A 149 6.30 22.49 11.14
C VAL A 149 5.80 23.06 9.82
N LEU A 150 5.95 22.33 8.72
CA LEU A 150 5.44 22.75 7.41
C LEU A 150 3.92 22.96 7.42
N ILE A 151 3.15 22.03 7.98
CA ILE A 151 1.69 22.13 8.12
C ILE A 151 1.31 23.36 8.95
N LEU A 152 1.97 23.57 10.08
CA LEU A 152 1.72 24.74 10.94
C LEU A 152 2.04 26.04 10.20
N LEU A 153 3.12 26.09 9.42
CA LEU A 153 3.47 27.27 8.59
C LEU A 153 2.45 27.53 7.49
N ILE A 154 1.95 26.49 6.82
CA ILE A 154 0.89 26.61 5.80
C ILE A 154 -0.37 27.21 6.42
N VAL A 155 -0.83 26.66 7.54
CA VAL A 155 -2.03 27.15 8.23
C VAL A 155 -1.84 28.57 8.74
N ALA A 156 -0.73 28.84 9.42
CA ALA A 156 -0.42 30.18 9.94
C ALA A 156 -0.35 31.23 8.82
N TYR A 157 0.34 30.90 7.71
CA TYR A 157 0.41 31.81 6.56
C TYR A 157 -0.96 31.98 5.90
N ALA A 158 -1.72 30.92 5.69
CA ALA A 158 -3.04 31.00 5.08
C ALA A 158 -3.99 31.90 5.89
N VAL A 159 -3.91 31.88 7.23
CA VAL A 159 -4.76 32.71 8.11
C VAL A 159 -4.26 34.15 8.22
N VAL A 160 -2.97 34.35 8.45
CA VAL A 160 -2.40 35.66 8.82
C VAL A 160 -1.73 36.35 7.65
N GLY A 161 -1.13 35.59 6.71
CA GLY A 161 -0.33 36.10 5.60
C GLY A 161 -1.04 37.14 4.74
N PRO A 162 -2.26 36.87 4.22
CA PRO A 162 -3.00 37.83 3.39
C PRO A 162 -3.29 39.15 4.08
N LEU A 163 -3.58 39.12 5.38
CA LEU A 163 -3.81 40.32 6.18
C LEU A 163 -2.52 41.14 6.33
N LEU A 164 -1.42 40.46 6.70
CA LEU A 164 -0.12 41.12 6.87
C LEU A 164 0.40 41.71 5.57
N VAL A 165 0.38 40.92 4.49
CA VAL A 165 0.88 41.36 3.16
C VAL A 165 0.05 42.56 2.68
N THR A 166 -1.29 42.48 2.80
CA THR A 166 -2.15 43.58 2.38
C THR A 166 -1.85 44.84 3.20
N ARG A 167 -1.67 44.72 4.52
CA ARG A 167 -1.32 45.85 5.39
C ARG A 167 0.02 46.46 5.03
N LEU A 168 1.06 45.63 4.83
CA LEU A 168 2.38 46.08 4.47
C LEU A 168 2.40 46.79 3.12
N VAL A 169 1.75 46.20 2.09
CA VAL A 169 1.69 46.79 0.74
C VAL A 169 0.91 48.10 0.75
N THR A 170 -0.22 48.17 1.47
CA THR A 170 -1.01 49.41 1.58
C THR A 170 -0.20 50.49 2.26
N GLN A 171 0.52 50.19 3.33
CA GLN A 171 1.39 51.14 4.03
C GLN A 171 2.56 51.61 3.12
N TRP A 172 3.24 50.67 2.49
CA TRP A 172 4.39 50.97 1.62
C TRP A 172 3.99 51.81 0.41
N ARG A 173 2.81 51.57 -0.17
CA ARG A 173 2.28 52.34 -1.31
C ARG A 173 1.57 53.62 -0.89
N GLY A 174 1.42 53.90 0.40
CA GLY A 174 0.73 55.09 0.91
C GLY A 174 -0.76 55.16 0.54
N TRP A 175 -1.42 53.99 0.30
CA TRP A 175 -2.84 53.98 -0.06
C TRP A 175 -3.71 54.31 1.13
N ARG A 176 -4.57 55.37 0.99
CA ARG A 176 -5.53 55.80 2.01
C ARG A 176 -6.92 55.18 1.77
N ASP A 177 -7.75 55.14 2.82
CA ASP A 177 -9.14 54.75 2.66
C ASP A 177 -9.84 55.79 1.80
N GLY A 178 -10.30 55.40 0.60
CA GLY A 178 -10.91 56.30 -0.40
C GLY A 178 -10.13 56.41 -1.72
N ASP A 179 -8.84 56.02 -1.75
CA ASP A 179 -8.02 56.00 -2.98
C ASP A 179 -8.36 54.85 -3.95
N ASP A 180 -9.32 54.01 -3.59
CA ASP A 180 -9.73 52.91 -4.44
C ASP A 180 -10.41 53.37 -5.74
N VAL A 181 -9.91 52.88 -6.85
CA VAL A 181 -10.51 53.10 -8.16
C VAL A 181 -11.98 52.60 -8.11
N ARG A 182 -12.91 53.43 -8.65
CA ARG A 182 -14.30 52.98 -8.81
C ARG A 182 -14.38 51.65 -9.54
N VAL A 183 -14.85 50.64 -8.81
CA VAL A 183 -14.98 49.27 -9.32
C VAL A 183 -16.19 49.19 -10.23
N ALA A 184 -16.12 48.40 -11.30
CA ALA A 184 -17.23 48.18 -12.23
C ALA A 184 -18.45 47.59 -11.47
N GLU A 185 -19.64 47.98 -11.86
CA GLU A 185 -20.86 47.31 -11.40
C GLU A 185 -20.84 45.84 -11.87
N VAL A 186 -21.38 44.94 -11.05
CA VAL A 186 -21.45 43.50 -11.39
C VAL A 186 -22.47 43.32 -12.50
N SER A 187 -22.00 43.05 -13.69
CA SER A 187 -22.85 42.66 -14.82
C SER A 187 -23.07 41.13 -14.78
N TRP A 188 -24.34 40.72 -14.86
CA TRP A 188 -24.71 39.31 -14.95
C TRP A 188 -24.01 38.58 -16.09
N LEU A 189 -23.77 39.26 -17.23
CA LEU A 189 -23.04 38.73 -18.35
C LEU A 189 -21.57 38.37 -17.97
N ARG A 190 -20.92 39.23 -17.17
CA ARG A 190 -19.54 38.95 -16.67
C ARG A 190 -19.51 37.81 -15.66
N VAL A 191 -20.49 37.75 -14.77
CA VAL A 191 -20.64 36.65 -13.80
C VAL A 191 -20.83 35.33 -14.54
N PHE A 192 -21.73 35.31 -15.51
CA PHE A 192 -21.99 34.14 -16.35
C PHE A 192 -20.74 33.75 -17.15
N GLY A 193 -20.05 34.70 -17.75
CA GLY A 193 -18.81 34.45 -18.51
C GLY A 193 -17.69 33.86 -17.65
N VAL A 194 -17.46 34.41 -16.44
CA VAL A 194 -16.48 33.87 -15.50
C VAL A 194 -16.93 32.50 -15.00
N GLY A 195 -18.19 32.31 -14.67
CA GLY A 195 -18.74 31.01 -14.25
C GLY A 195 -18.58 29.94 -15.33
N LEU A 196 -18.91 30.27 -16.58
CA LEU A 196 -18.75 29.36 -17.71
C LEU A 196 -17.28 29.02 -17.97
N ALA A 197 -16.38 30.00 -17.90
CA ALA A 197 -14.95 29.77 -18.05
C ALA A 197 -14.39 28.88 -16.91
N THR A 198 -14.81 29.14 -15.67
CA THR A 198 -14.45 28.31 -14.52
C THR A 198 -14.94 26.88 -14.70
N TYR A 199 -16.18 26.69 -15.09
CA TYR A 199 -16.77 25.38 -15.35
C TYR A 199 -16.04 24.64 -16.49
N ALA A 200 -15.81 25.32 -17.62
CA ALA A 200 -15.10 24.73 -18.77
C ALA A 200 -13.68 24.29 -18.38
N LEU A 201 -12.90 25.15 -17.71
CA LEU A 201 -11.54 24.82 -17.28
C LEU A 201 -11.54 23.67 -16.26
N PHE A 202 -12.49 23.65 -15.32
CA PHE A 202 -12.63 22.54 -14.38
C PHE A 202 -12.94 21.24 -15.14
N SER A 203 -13.91 21.24 -16.06
CA SER A 203 -14.25 20.07 -16.87
C SER A 203 -13.06 19.56 -17.69
N PHE A 204 -12.27 20.48 -18.26
CA PHE A 204 -11.02 20.09 -18.94
C PHE A 204 -9.95 19.56 -17.98
N SER A 205 -9.94 19.96 -16.71
CA SER A 205 -9.00 19.41 -15.71
C SER A 205 -9.33 17.97 -15.31
N LEU A 206 -10.59 17.55 -15.48
CA LEU A 206 -11.02 16.16 -15.22
C LEU A 206 -10.49 15.19 -16.28
N LEU A 207 -10.23 15.69 -17.51
CA LEU A 207 -9.71 14.86 -18.59
C LEU A 207 -8.22 14.54 -18.37
N PRO A 208 -7.81 13.28 -18.45
CA PRO A 208 -6.40 12.91 -18.36
C PRO A 208 -5.59 13.53 -19.49
N GLY A 209 -4.32 13.76 -19.28
CA GLY A 209 -3.39 14.22 -20.33
C GLY A 209 -3.28 13.16 -21.43
N GLY A 210 -3.16 13.60 -22.68
CA GLY A 210 -3.19 12.72 -23.86
C GLY A 210 -2.05 11.68 -23.98
N MET A 211 -1.14 11.60 -23.00
CA MET A 211 -0.09 10.59 -22.90
C MET A 211 -0.39 9.54 -21.79
N ALA A 212 -1.48 9.71 -21.04
CA ALA A 212 -1.89 8.79 -20.00
C ALA A 212 -2.78 7.70 -20.63
N THR A 213 -2.23 6.50 -20.80
CA THR A 213 -2.90 5.36 -21.47
C THR A 213 -3.53 4.39 -20.49
N THR A 214 -3.05 4.34 -19.23
CA THR A 214 -3.55 3.46 -18.18
C THR A 214 -4.27 4.24 -17.09
N ASP A 215 -5.08 3.59 -16.26
CA ASP A 215 -5.83 4.24 -15.17
C ASP A 215 -4.90 4.87 -14.13
N GLU A 216 -3.77 4.26 -13.84
CA GLU A 216 -2.77 4.81 -12.91
C GLU A 216 -2.04 6.02 -13.48
N SER A 217 -1.64 5.96 -14.73
CA SER A 217 -1.05 7.13 -15.38
C SER A 217 -2.07 8.27 -15.49
N ARG A 218 -3.37 7.95 -15.66
CA ARG A 218 -4.47 8.92 -15.61
C ARG A 218 -4.64 9.50 -14.22
N SER A 219 -4.61 8.68 -13.16
CA SER A 219 -4.69 9.12 -11.77
C SER A 219 -3.50 10.01 -11.40
N PHE A 220 -2.29 9.63 -11.76
CA PHE A 220 -1.10 10.45 -11.55
C PHE A 220 -1.14 11.78 -12.34
N ALA A 221 -1.62 11.78 -13.59
CA ALA A 221 -1.72 12.98 -14.41
C ALA A 221 -2.84 13.94 -13.98
N ARG A 222 -3.74 13.52 -13.09
CA ARG A 222 -4.75 14.40 -12.48
C ARG A 222 -4.14 15.22 -11.34
N ASN A 223 -4.69 16.40 -11.12
CA ASN A 223 -4.43 17.14 -9.89
C ASN A 223 -4.90 16.33 -8.66
N PHE A 224 -4.23 16.40 -7.54
CA PHE A 224 -4.55 15.63 -6.33
C PHE A 224 -6.02 15.75 -5.90
N VAL A 225 -6.58 16.97 -5.90
CA VAL A 225 -7.99 17.20 -5.54
C VAL A 225 -8.93 16.66 -6.62
N VAL A 226 -8.58 16.87 -7.89
CA VAL A 226 -9.34 16.34 -9.03
C VAL A 226 -9.40 14.82 -8.99
N ASN A 227 -8.27 14.16 -8.66
CA ASN A 227 -8.23 12.70 -8.54
C ASN A 227 -9.19 12.20 -7.45
N VAL A 228 -9.14 12.78 -6.26
CA VAL A 228 -10.07 12.43 -5.17
C VAL A 228 -11.54 12.64 -5.57
N VAL A 229 -11.86 13.72 -6.29
CA VAL A 229 -13.24 13.98 -6.75
C VAL A 229 -13.68 12.95 -7.80
N VAL A 230 -12.84 12.66 -8.79
CA VAL A 230 -13.17 11.72 -9.87
C VAL A 230 -13.33 10.30 -9.32
N THR A 231 -12.41 9.86 -8.48
CA THR A 231 -12.49 8.54 -7.85
C THR A 231 -13.67 8.44 -6.88
N GLY A 232 -14.00 9.54 -6.17
CA GLY A 232 -15.19 9.59 -5.31
C GLY A 232 -16.51 9.52 -6.07
N ILE A 233 -16.59 10.10 -7.27
CA ILE A 233 -17.76 9.95 -8.15
C ILE A 233 -17.85 8.51 -8.65
N ALA A 234 -16.73 7.93 -9.11
CA ALA A 234 -16.69 6.55 -9.57
C ALA A 234 -17.12 5.56 -8.47
N VAL A 235 -16.63 5.77 -7.24
CA VAL A 235 -17.05 5.01 -6.05
C VAL A 235 -18.55 5.18 -5.75
N ALA A 236 -19.10 6.38 -5.91
CA ALA A 236 -20.53 6.65 -5.64
C ALA A 236 -21.46 6.15 -6.77
N GLU A 237 -20.97 6.03 -8.00
CA GLU A 237 -21.71 5.53 -9.17
C GLU A 237 -21.61 3.99 -9.29
N SER A 238 -20.58 3.36 -8.71
CA SER A 238 -20.54 1.92 -8.55
C SER A 238 -21.63 1.56 -7.51
N GLU A 239 -22.72 0.93 -7.95
CA GLU A 239 -23.75 0.36 -7.04
C GLU A 239 -23.15 -0.72 -6.12
N GLU A 240 -21.88 -1.00 -6.22
CA GLU A 240 -21.06 -2.00 -5.55
C GLU A 240 -20.08 -1.41 -4.52
N LEU A 241 -20.45 -0.35 -3.80
CA LEU A 241 -19.88 -0.19 -2.47
C LEU A 241 -20.46 -1.30 -1.62
N PRO A 242 -19.68 -2.29 -1.15
CA PRO A 242 -20.17 -3.18 -0.13
C PRO A 242 -20.66 -2.29 1.00
N ASN A 243 -21.92 -2.41 1.34
CA ASN A 243 -22.50 -1.73 2.49
C ASN A 243 -21.89 -2.41 3.72
N LEU A 244 -20.63 -2.07 4.07
CA LEU A 244 -19.88 -2.59 5.21
C LEU A 244 -20.61 -2.37 6.55
N ALA A 245 -21.77 -1.69 6.51
CA ALA A 245 -22.59 -1.38 7.67
C ALA A 245 -23.92 -2.16 7.74
N THR A 246 -24.27 -2.98 6.75
CA THR A 246 -25.53 -3.75 6.81
C THR A 246 -25.34 -5.19 6.35
N ASP A 247 -25.81 -6.12 7.17
CA ASP A 247 -25.80 -7.59 7.03
C ASP A 247 -26.59 -8.15 5.82
N THR A 248 -26.50 -7.54 4.65
CA THR A 248 -27.11 -8.09 3.44
C THR A 248 -26.05 -8.28 2.37
N VAL A 249 -25.36 -9.41 2.45
CA VAL A 249 -24.68 -10.01 1.31
C VAL A 249 -25.75 -10.22 0.23
N ALA A 250 -25.61 -9.56 -0.91
CA ALA A 250 -26.38 -9.92 -2.09
C ALA A 250 -26.06 -11.39 -2.40
N GLU A 251 -27.06 -12.27 -2.34
CA GLU A 251 -26.97 -13.64 -2.81
C GLU A 251 -26.73 -13.67 -4.33
N GLY A 252 -25.53 -13.29 -4.75
CA GLY A 252 -24.97 -13.67 -6.03
C GLY A 252 -24.34 -15.03 -5.80
N ALA A 253 -24.98 -16.09 -6.30
CA ALA A 253 -24.49 -17.44 -6.15
C ALA A 253 -23.08 -17.57 -6.74
N SER A 254 -22.05 -17.51 -5.89
CA SER A 254 -20.77 -18.13 -6.20
C SER A 254 -21.07 -19.59 -6.58
N PRO A 255 -20.44 -20.16 -7.62
CA PRO A 255 -20.58 -21.57 -7.89
C PRO A 255 -20.24 -22.33 -6.60
N PRO A 256 -20.99 -23.40 -6.25
CA PRO A 256 -20.73 -24.13 -5.03
C PRO A 256 -19.26 -24.52 -5.01
N ALA A 257 -18.55 -24.14 -3.95
CA ALA A 257 -17.16 -24.50 -3.75
C ALA A 257 -17.05 -26.01 -4.02
N ALA A 258 -16.18 -26.42 -4.95
CA ALA A 258 -15.91 -27.82 -5.14
C ALA A 258 -15.48 -28.35 -3.78
N GLN A 259 -16.18 -29.35 -3.25
CA GLN A 259 -15.86 -29.90 -1.94
C GLN A 259 -14.40 -30.30 -1.94
N THR A 260 -13.58 -29.56 -1.24
CA THR A 260 -12.17 -29.86 -1.05
C THR A 260 -12.04 -30.64 0.24
N SER A 261 -11.26 -31.69 0.24
CA SER A 261 -11.00 -32.49 1.44
C SER A 261 -9.57 -33.02 1.48
N PHE A 262 -9.08 -33.25 2.68
CA PHE A 262 -7.86 -34.01 2.93
C PHE A 262 -8.18 -35.49 3.06
N VAL A 263 -7.58 -36.31 2.16
CA VAL A 263 -7.68 -37.76 2.20
C VAL A 263 -6.40 -38.32 2.81
N PRO A 264 -6.47 -39.05 3.95
CA PRO A 264 -5.30 -39.63 4.59
C PRO A 264 -4.63 -40.69 3.70
N THR A 265 -3.30 -40.62 3.55
CA THR A 265 -2.50 -41.59 2.79
C THR A 265 -1.69 -42.53 3.70
N GLY A 266 -1.95 -42.51 5.00
CA GLY A 266 -1.37 -43.44 5.99
C GLY A 266 -0.27 -42.85 6.86
N ALA A 267 -0.11 -41.51 6.86
CA ALA A 267 0.86 -40.86 7.73
C ALA A 267 0.35 -40.67 9.17
N GLU A 268 1.27 -40.45 10.10
CA GLU A 268 0.96 -40.11 11.47
C GLU A 268 0.45 -38.67 11.58
N ARG A 269 -0.50 -38.43 12.52
CA ARG A 269 -1.03 -37.09 12.80
C ARG A 269 0.03 -36.30 13.58
N ARG A 270 0.58 -35.27 12.96
CA ARG A 270 1.61 -34.40 13.53
C ARG A 270 1.10 -32.97 13.65
N ASN A 271 1.65 -32.21 14.55
CA ASN A 271 1.34 -30.79 14.66
C ASN A 271 1.98 -29.99 13.53
N VAL A 272 1.37 -28.86 13.21
CA VAL A 272 1.89 -27.89 12.23
C VAL A 272 2.02 -26.53 12.88
N VAL A 273 3.16 -25.90 12.66
CA VAL A 273 3.42 -24.52 13.05
C VAL A 273 3.82 -23.71 11.85
N LEU A 274 3.06 -22.67 11.54
CA LEU A 274 3.40 -21.65 10.55
C LEU A 274 3.95 -20.43 11.27
N ILE A 275 5.14 -19.97 10.90
CA ILE A 275 5.74 -18.76 11.47
C ILE A 275 5.98 -17.78 10.33
N LEU A 276 5.18 -16.72 10.34
CA LEU A 276 5.18 -15.67 9.34
C LEU A 276 6.03 -14.52 9.86
N LEU A 277 7.16 -14.29 9.21
CA LEU A 277 8.12 -13.26 9.55
C LEU A 277 7.76 -11.97 8.79
N GLU A 278 7.06 -11.06 9.47
CA GLU A 278 6.61 -9.77 8.96
C GLU A 278 7.75 -9.00 8.30
N SER A 279 7.51 -8.46 7.09
CA SER A 279 8.42 -7.56 6.34
C SER A 279 9.87 -8.08 6.24
N THR A 280 10.07 -9.41 6.20
CA THR A 280 11.40 -10.00 6.28
C THR A 280 11.90 -10.46 4.91
N ARG A 281 12.76 -9.63 4.28
CA ARG A 281 13.43 -10.02 3.03
C ARG A 281 14.52 -11.09 3.26
N ALA A 282 14.66 -12.02 2.34
CA ALA A 282 15.66 -13.09 2.45
C ALA A 282 17.07 -12.57 2.72
N MET A 283 17.51 -11.53 2.01
CA MET A 283 18.85 -10.94 2.15
C MET A 283 19.11 -10.22 3.48
N ALA A 284 18.11 -10.02 4.33
CA ALA A 284 18.26 -9.52 5.69
C ALA A 284 18.53 -10.63 6.71
N THR A 285 18.48 -11.90 6.31
CA THR A 285 18.64 -13.07 7.19
C THR A 285 19.96 -13.79 6.92
N THR A 286 20.57 -14.34 7.98
CA THR A 286 21.88 -14.99 7.92
C THR A 286 21.94 -16.19 6.95
N PRO A 287 20.93 -17.09 6.84
CA PRO A 287 20.98 -18.19 5.88
C PRO A 287 21.14 -17.77 4.41
N TYR A 288 20.63 -16.59 4.05
CA TYR A 288 20.69 -16.05 2.69
C TYR A 288 21.79 -15.00 2.48
N ASN A 289 22.35 -14.49 3.57
CA ASN A 289 23.44 -13.51 3.57
C ASN A 289 24.40 -13.76 4.72
N GLN A 290 25.37 -14.62 4.50
CA GLN A 290 26.36 -15.02 5.51
C GLN A 290 27.24 -13.84 6.00
N GLY A 291 27.18 -12.68 5.34
CA GLY A 291 27.82 -11.45 5.78
C GLY A 291 27.06 -10.71 6.89
N LEU A 292 25.80 -11.08 7.14
CA LEU A 292 24.96 -10.51 8.20
C LEU A 292 24.69 -11.53 9.30
N ASP A 293 25.02 -11.19 10.53
CA ASP A 293 24.73 -12.00 11.74
C ASP A 293 23.43 -11.47 12.41
N THR A 294 22.38 -11.35 11.61
CA THR A 294 21.05 -10.90 12.08
C THR A 294 20.26 -12.04 12.69
N THR A 295 20.29 -13.24 12.06
CA THR A 295 19.48 -14.38 12.45
C THR A 295 20.32 -15.65 12.71
N PRO A 296 21.17 -15.66 13.75
CA PRO A 296 22.05 -16.79 14.03
C PRO A 296 21.29 -18.06 14.41
N PHE A 297 20.15 -17.99 15.08
CA PHE A 297 19.33 -19.16 15.38
C PHE A 297 18.73 -19.77 14.10
N MET A 298 18.21 -18.96 13.20
CA MET A 298 17.69 -19.39 11.92
C MET A 298 18.79 -20.04 11.06
N ASP A 299 20.05 -19.52 11.11
CA ASP A 299 21.19 -20.13 10.41
C ASP A 299 21.53 -21.53 10.93
N GLU A 300 21.52 -21.72 12.28
CA GLU A 300 21.71 -23.05 12.86
C GLU A 300 20.54 -23.99 12.53
N LEU A 301 19.32 -23.48 12.50
CA LEU A 301 18.14 -24.26 12.14
C LEU A 301 18.16 -24.69 10.68
N ALA A 302 18.62 -23.84 9.76
CA ALA A 302 18.73 -24.12 8.33
C ALA A 302 19.61 -25.34 8.04
N LYS A 303 20.65 -25.62 8.83
CA LYS A 303 21.54 -26.76 8.69
C LYS A 303 20.86 -28.11 8.89
N ARG A 304 19.66 -28.13 9.47
CA ARG A 304 18.82 -29.31 9.73
C ARG A 304 17.37 -29.09 9.31
N SER A 305 17.18 -28.34 8.24
CA SER A 305 15.89 -28.03 7.64
C SER A 305 15.97 -28.15 6.11
N LEU A 306 14.83 -28.12 5.44
CA LEU A 306 14.79 -27.82 4.02
C LEU A 306 14.90 -26.31 3.84
N LEU A 307 16.02 -25.82 3.33
CA LEU A 307 16.24 -24.42 2.95
C LEU A 307 15.82 -24.22 1.50
N VAL A 308 14.91 -23.28 1.25
CA VAL A 308 14.47 -22.90 -0.09
C VAL A 308 15.20 -21.64 -0.52
N GLU A 309 16.12 -21.74 -1.48
CA GLU A 309 16.98 -20.62 -1.89
C GLU A 309 16.23 -19.47 -2.57
N ARG A 310 15.08 -19.77 -3.21
CA ARG A 310 14.34 -18.83 -4.06
C ARG A 310 12.85 -18.92 -3.78
N ALA A 311 12.44 -18.44 -2.61
CA ALA A 311 11.04 -18.32 -2.23
C ALA A 311 10.55 -16.88 -2.38
N TYR A 312 9.29 -16.72 -2.78
CA TYR A 312 8.73 -15.43 -3.14
C TYR A 312 7.31 -15.27 -2.57
N THR A 313 6.97 -14.04 -2.20
CA THR A 313 5.56 -13.67 -1.97
C THR A 313 4.82 -13.54 -3.31
N VAL A 314 3.49 -13.71 -3.32
CA VAL A 314 2.67 -13.50 -4.52
C VAL A 314 2.33 -12.02 -4.68
N VAL A 315 1.95 -11.39 -3.57
CA VAL A 315 1.69 -9.95 -3.46
C VAL A 315 2.40 -9.50 -2.18
N PRO A 316 3.28 -8.49 -2.23
CA PRO A 316 4.04 -8.05 -1.06
C PRO A 316 3.16 -7.21 -0.11
N HIS A 317 2.22 -7.89 0.55
CA HIS A 317 1.30 -7.32 1.53
C HIS A 317 0.79 -8.42 2.46
N THR A 318 0.73 -8.15 3.76
CA THR A 318 0.53 -9.16 4.82
C THR A 318 -0.73 -10.00 4.63
N HIS A 319 -1.92 -9.39 4.45
CA HIS A 319 -3.16 -10.16 4.29
C HIS A 319 -3.21 -11.00 3.01
N ASN A 320 -2.60 -10.51 1.93
CA ASN A 320 -2.45 -11.27 0.69
C ASN A 320 -1.53 -12.48 0.90
N ALA A 321 -0.42 -12.29 1.60
CA ALA A 321 0.51 -13.36 1.93
C ALA A 321 -0.14 -14.42 2.83
N ILE A 322 -0.86 -14.00 3.90
CA ILE A 322 -1.59 -14.92 4.78
C ILE A 322 -2.60 -15.75 3.98
N THR A 323 -3.35 -15.12 3.07
CA THR A 323 -4.31 -15.81 2.20
C THR A 323 -3.61 -16.82 1.29
N ALA A 324 -2.54 -16.42 0.62
CA ALA A 324 -1.76 -17.32 -0.24
C ALA A 324 -1.19 -18.52 0.53
N ILE A 325 -0.67 -18.30 1.73
CA ILE A 325 -0.08 -19.34 2.59
C ILE A 325 -1.15 -20.28 3.13
N SER A 326 -2.24 -19.71 3.69
CA SER A 326 -3.27 -20.48 4.36
C SER A 326 -4.21 -21.19 3.39
N CYS A 327 -4.48 -20.61 2.22
CA CYS A 327 -5.46 -21.17 1.28
C CYS A 327 -4.81 -21.77 0.01
N GLY A 328 -3.52 -21.59 -0.23
CA GLY A 328 -2.82 -22.15 -1.40
C GLY A 328 -3.33 -21.64 -2.75
N VAL A 329 -4.03 -20.50 -2.76
CA VAL A 329 -4.61 -19.88 -3.95
C VAL A 329 -4.08 -18.47 -4.13
N GLU A 330 -4.13 -17.95 -5.37
CA GLU A 330 -3.81 -16.54 -5.58
C GLU A 330 -4.75 -15.66 -4.76
N PRO A 331 -4.19 -14.75 -3.94
CA PRO A 331 -5.00 -13.78 -3.19
C PRO A 331 -5.56 -12.71 -4.12
N PRO A 332 -6.55 -11.93 -3.71
CA PRO A 332 -6.90 -10.70 -4.41
C PRO A 332 -5.66 -9.84 -4.65
N LEU A 333 -5.51 -9.24 -5.84
CA LEU A 333 -4.26 -8.57 -6.22
C LEU A 333 -4.20 -7.11 -5.80
N ASP A 334 -5.28 -6.56 -5.26
CA ASP A 334 -5.38 -5.16 -4.84
C ASP A 334 -6.07 -5.01 -3.48
N TYR A 335 -6.03 -3.77 -2.97
CA TYR A 335 -6.61 -3.43 -1.68
C TYR A 335 -8.11 -3.71 -1.57
N TRP A 336 -8.88 -3.45 -2.63
CA TRP A 336 -10.33 -3.67 -2.61
C TRP A 336 -10.68 -5.15 -2.49
N GLY A 337 -9.93 -5.98 -3.20
CA GLY A 337 -10.07 -7.42 -3.07
C GLY A 337 -9.76 -7.94 -1.66
N VAL A 338 -8.77 -7.37 -0.97
CA VAL A 338 -8.48 -7.72 0.44
C VAL A 338 -9.65 -7.37 1.34
N MET A 339 -10.31 -6.24 1.12
CA MET A 339 -11.53 -5.90 1.87
C MET A 339 -12.66 -6.90 1.63
N LEU A 340 -12.75 -7.51 0.43
CA LEU A 340 -13.72 -8.57 0.14
C LEU A 340 -13.44 -9.85 0.95
N LEU A 341 -12.19 -10.17 1.29
CA LEU A 341 -11.88 -11.31 2.17
C LEU A 341 -12.61 -11.21 3.52
N GLY A 342 -12.75 -10.00 4.06
CA GLY A 342 -13.52 -9.75 5.28
C GLY A 342 -15.03 -9.97 5.13
N THR A 343 -15.55 -10.21 3.92
CA THR A 343 -16.98 -10.53 3.67
C THR A 343 -17.28 -12.02 3.61
N GLY A 344 -16.25 -12.88 3.71
CA GLY A 344 -16.42 -14.35 3.78
C GLY A 344 -16.27 -15.08 2.45
N ASP A 345 -15.85 -14.43 1.38
CA ASP A 345 -15.63 -15.08 0.07
C ASP A 345 -14.14 -15.17 -0.28
N ILE A 346 -13.59 -16.37 -0.23
CA ILE A 346 -12.20 -16.71 -0.63
C ILE A 346 -12.15 -17.54 -1.92
N GLY A 347 -13.26 -17.65 -2.62
CA GLY A 347 -13.36 -18.48 -3.82
C GLY A 347 -13.59 -19.97 -3.55
N PRO A 348 -13.38 -20.84 -4.56
CA PRO A 348 -13.86 -22.23 -4.54
C PRO A 348 -12.99 -23.21 -3.74
N SER A 349 -11.92 -22.77 -3.08
CA SER A 349 -10.95 -23.67 -2.42
C SER A 349 -10.94 -23.46 -0.91
N ALA A 350 -10.96 -24.53 -0.13
CA ALA A 350 -10.87 -24.46 1.33
C ALA A 350 -9.44 -24.13 1.79
N CYS A 351 -9.32 -23.44 2.90
CA CYS A 351 -8.04 -23.09 3.49
C CYS A 351 -7.50 -24.18 4.42
N LEU A 352 -6.23 -24.15 4.73
CA LEU A 352 -5.55 -25.13 5.57
C LEU A 352 -6.19 -25.31 6.95
N PRO A 353 -6.64 -24.25 7.68
CA PRO A 353 -7.31 -24.43 8.97
C PRO A 353 -8.58 -25.27 8.86
N ASP A 354 -9.47 -24.99 7.87
CA ASP A 354 -10.70 -25.77 7.66
C ASP A 354 -10.40 -27.22 7.30
N LEU A 355 -9.48 -27.44 6.34
CA LEU A 355 -9.07 -28.79 5.90
C LEU A 355 -8.49 -29.63 7.04
N LEU A 356 -7.77 -29.01 7.96
CA LEU A 356 -7.22 -29.66 9.14
C LEU A 356 -8.28 -29.84 10.24
N GLU A 357 -9.23 -28.91 10.41
CA GLU A 357 -10.32 -29.05 11.37
C GLU A 357 -11.18 -30.28 11.04
N GLU A 358 -11.48 -30.53 9.76
CA GLU A 358 -12.16 -31.74 9.29
C GLU A 358 -11.41 -33.04 9.67
N GLN A 359 -10.07 -32.95 9.82
CA GLN A 359 -9.22 -34.07 10.28
C GLN A 359 -9.07 -34.10 11.81
N GLY A 360 -9.77 -33.24 12.56
CA GLY A 360 -9.80 -33.18 14.01
C GLY A 360 -8.67 -32.37 14.64
N TYR A 361 -7.99 -31.52 13.87
CA TYR A 361 -7.03 -30.55 14.39
C TYR A 361 -7.73 -29.40 15.09
N LYS A 362 -7.00 -28.75 16.01
CA LYS A 362 -7.35 -27.42 16.55
C LYS A 362 -6.47 -26.38 15.88
N SER A 363 -7.01 -25.18 15.63
CA SER A 363 -6.23 -24.10 15.03
C SER A 363 -6.27 -22.83 15.87
N ALA A 364 -5.11 -22.18 16.01
CA ALA A 364 -4.99 -20.86 16.61
C ALA A 364 -4.05 -19.97 15.80
N TYR A 365 -4.35 -18.67 15.80
CA TYR A 365 -3.54 -17.63 15.18
C TYR A 365 -3.11 -16.61 16.24
N PHE A 366 -1.81 -16.41 16.38
CA PHE A 366 -1.19 -15.47 17.30
C PHE A 366 -0.53 -14.35 16.48
N MET A 367 -0.78 -13.09 16.84
CA MET A 367 -0.12 -11.96 16.23
C MET A 367 0.30 -10.92 17.27
N SER A 368 1.50 -10.41 17.13
CA SER A 368 2.05 -9.34 18.00
C SER A 368 1.59 -7.94 17.59
N GLN A 369 0.47 -7.85 16.87
CA GLN A 369 -0.10 -6.64 16.26
C GLN A 369 -1.48 -6.33 16.84
N ASP A 370 -1.93 -5.06 16.59
CA ASP A 370 -3.29 -4.59 16.86
C ASP A 370 -4.28 -5.23 15.88
N SER A 371 -5.33 -5.85 16.40
CA SER A 371 -6.33 -6.55 15.61
C SER A 371 -7.21 -5.65 14.73
N ALA A 372 -7.30 -4.36 15.08
CA ALA A 372 -8.11 -3.41 14.33
C ALA A 372 -7.51 -3.07 12.96
N PHE A 373 -6.21 -3.38 12.75
CA PHE A 373 -5.56 -3.13 11.47
C PHE A 373 -6.15 -4.04 10.39
N GLU A 374 -6.65 -3.44 9.30
CA GLU A 374 -7.21 -4.11 8.12
C GLU A 374 -8.26 -5.20 8.41
N GLN A 375 -9.03 -5.08 9.49
CA GLN A 375 -10.08 -6.03 9.86
C GLN A 375 -9.59 -7.48 10.06
N SER A 376 -8.36 -7.67 10.53
CA SER A 376 -7.72 -8.98 10.72
C SER A 376 -8.62 -10.06 11.32
N PRO A 377 -9.45 -9.81 12.36
CA PRO A 377 -10.33 -10.85 12.91
C PRO A 377 -11.30 -11.45 11.90
N LYS A 378 -11.90 -10.61 11.03
CA LYS A 378 -12.86 -11.08 10.02
C LYS A 378 -12.15 -11.89 8.92
N ILE A 379 -10.98 -11.45 8.51
CA ILE A 379 -10.18 -12.17 7.51
C ILE A 379 -9.77 -13.53 8.05
N LEU A 380 -9.27 -13.61 9.29
CA LEU A 380 -8.85 -14.87 9.90
C LEU A 380 -10.03 -15.84 10.15
N GLU A 381 -11.22 -15.31 10.50
CA GLU A 381 -12.45 -16.09 10.55
C GLU A 381 -12.80 -16.68 9.17
N THR A 382 -12.70 -15.86 8.10
CA THR A 382 -12.91 -16.31 6.73
C THR A 382 -11.89 -17.38 6.30
N LEU A 383 -10.65 -17.32 6.79
CA LEU A 383 -9.61 -18.32 6.53
C LEU A 383 -9.77 -19.60 7.39
N GLY A 384 -10.78 -19.69 8.26
CA GLY A 384 -11.12 -20.88 9.03
C GLY A 384 -10.33 -21.07 10.34
N TYR A 385 -9.64 -20.05 10.87
CA TYR A 385 -8.95 -20.17 12.16
C TYR A 385 -9.94 -20.24 13.31
N GLY A 386 -9.78 -21.26 14.18
CA GLY A 386 -10.70 -21.51 15.30
C GLY A 386 -10.52 -20.52 16.46
N GLU A 387 -9.29 -20.09 16.74
CA GLU A 387 -8.98 -19.16 17.82
C GLU A 387 -8.02 -18.08 17.34
N PHE A 388 -8.15 -16.87 17.90
CA PHE A 388 -7.36 -15.71 17.50
C PHE A 388 -6.87 -14.94 18.73
N TYR A 389 -5.58 -14.66 18.75
CA TYR A 389 -4.88 -13.92 19.80
C TYR A 389 -4.10 -12.75 19.22
N SER A 390 -4.40 -11.55 19.67
CA SER A 390 -3.73 -10.29 19.31
C SER A 390 -3.29 -9.54 20.57
N VAL A 391 -2.55 -8.44 20.40
CA VAL A 391 -1.99 -7.71 21.55
C VAL A 391 -3.04 -7.16 22.53
N GLU A 392 -4.31 -7.04 22.14
CA GLU A 392 -5.39 -6.59 23.02
C GLU A 392 -5.72 -7.61 24.09
N ASN A 393 -5.52 -8.90 23.83
CA ASN A 393 -5.78 -9.98 24.77
C ASN A 393 -4.51 -10.66 25.30
N MET A 394 -3.35 -9.98 25.16
CA MET A 394 -2.06 -10.41 25.71
C MET A 394 -1.59 -9.49 26.83
N ASP A 395 -0.82 -10.01 27.78
CA ASP A 395 -0.11 -9.18 28.73
C ASP A 395 1.08 -8.50 28.06
N ARG A 396 1.07 -7.18 28.08
CA ARG A 396 2.09 -6.33 27.45
C ARG A 396 3.09 -5.74 28.45
N GLU A 397 3.00 -6.12 29.74
CA GLU A 397 3.92 -5.59 30.74
C GLU A 397 5.36 -6.05 30.45
N GLY A 398 6.28 -5.10 30.35
CA GLY A 398 7.69 -5.36 30.03
C GLY A 398 8.02 -5.46 28.53
N PHE A 399 7.03 -5.31 27.64
CA PHE A 399 7.23 -5.28 26.19
C PHE A 399 7.09 -3.86 25.64
N GLU A 400 7.95 -3.48 24.71
CA GLU A 400 7.89 -2.20 24.01
C GLU A 400 7.22 -2.35 22.63
N LYS A 401 6.76 -1.22 22.08
CA LYS A 401 6.27 -1.20 20.71
C LYS A 401 7.41 -1.37 19.73
N SER A 402 7.29 -2.35 18.83
CA SER A 402 8.24 -2.62 17.73
C SER A 402 7.91 -1.82 16.47
N SER A 403 6.63 -1.42 16.30
CA SER A 403 6.13 -0.61 15.20
C SER A 403 5.01 0.31 15.68
N TYR A 404 4.37 1.06 14.78
CA TYR A 404 3.24 1.93 15.16
C TYR A 404 2.02 1.14 15.68
N PHE A 405 1.86 -0.14 15.31
CA PHE A 405 0.73 -0.98 15.70
C PHE A 405 1.11 -2.31 16.36
N GLY A 406 2.41 -2.65 16.40
CA GLY A 406 2.91 -3.92 16.95
C GLY A 406 3.76 -3.76 18.20
N TYR A 407 3.95 -4.87 18.90
CA TYR A 407 4.81 -5.03 20.07
C TYR A 407 5.93 -6.02 19.76
N GLU A 408 6.94 -6.09 20.63
CA GLU A 408 7.99 -7.10 20.58
C GLU A 408 7.38 -8.51 20.54
N ASP A 409 7.85 -9.36 19.62
CA ASP A 409 7.18 -10.62 19.24
C ASP A 409 7.08 -11.63 20.37
N ASP A 410 7.97 -11.57 21.38
CA ASP A 410 7.92 -12.41 22.58
C ASP A 410 6.62 -12.24 23.40
N VAL A 411 5.83 -11.19 23.16
CA VAL A 411 4.50 -11.01 23.76
C VAL A 411 3.55 -12.16 23.46
N MET A 412 3.78 -12.89 22.37
CA MET A 412 2.99 -14.06 21.96
C MET A 412 3.32 -15.34 22.75
N LEU A 413 4.45 -15.40 23.46
CA LEU A 413 4.93 -16.65 24.08
C LEU A 413 4.00 -17.15 25.20
N GLU A 414 3.59 -16.27 26.11
CA GLU A 414 2.72 -16.67 27.22
C GLU A 414 1.36 -17.20 26.78
N PRO A 415 0.57 -16.49 25.95
CA PRO A 415 -0.70 -17.03 25.46
C PRO A 415 -0.53 -18.29 24.62
N SER A 416 0.56 -18.39 23.85
CA SER A 416 0.94 -19.60 23.12
C SER A 416 1.15 -20.79 24.05
N GLU A 417 1.97 -20.64 25.10
CA GLU A 417 2.24 -21.72 26.08
C GLU A 417 0.96 -22.24 26.72
N LYS A 418 0.08 -21.33 27.10
CA LYS A 418 -1.20 -21.68 27.68
C LYS A 418 -2.06 -22.49 26.69
N TRP A 419 -2.21 -21.98 25.48
CA TRP A 419 -3.02 -22.64 24.46
C TRP A 419 -2.45 -24.02 24.07
N LEU A 420 -1.13 -24.13 23.88
CA LEU A 420 -0.44 -25.38 23.60
C LEU A 420 -0.61 -26.41 24.72
N THR A 421 -0.54 -25.97 25.97
CA THR A 421 -0.76 -26.83 27.16
C THR A 421 -2.18 -27.37 27.21
N GLU A 422 -3.17 -26.56 26.85
CA GLU A 422 -4.60 -26.94 26.83
C GLU A 422 -4.93 -27.91 25.69
N HIS A 423 -4.17 -27.85 24.56
CA HIS A 423 -4.48 -28.61 23.35
C HIS A 423 -3.47 -29.71 23.00
N LYS A 424 -2.43 -29.93 23.78
CA LYS A 424 -1.33 -30.89 23.50
C LYS A 424 -1.76 -32.34 23.24
N ASP A 425 -2.96 -32.72 23.67
CA ASP A 425 -3.50 -34.08 23.47
C ASP A 425 -4.19 -34.28 22.10
N LYS A 426 -4.23 -33.23 21.26
CA LYS A 426 -4.81 -33.26 19.92
C LYS A 426 -3.82 -32.66 18.92
N PRO A 427 -3.82 -33.11 17.66
CA PRO A 427 -3.05 -32.44 16.64
C PRO A 427 -3.56 -31.00 16.46
N PHE A 428 -2.67 -30.08 16.16
CA PHE A 428 -3.00 -28.68 16.02
C PHE A 428 -2.26 -27.98 14.87
N LEU A 429 -2.83 -26.86 14.44
CA LEU A 429 -2.22 -25.84 13.63
C LEU A 429 -2.05 -24.58 14.48
N ALA A 430 -0.82 -24.16 14.75
CA ALA A 430 -0.54 -22.87 15.38
C ALA A 430 0.17 -21.95 14.38
N THR A 431 -0.38 -20.76 14.15
CA THR A 431 0.22 -19.77 13.26
C THR A 431 0.66 -18.54 14.07
N TYR A 432 1.87 -18.06 13.83
CA TYR A 432 2.45 -16.90 14.49
C TYR A 432 2.81 -15.85 13.44
N LEU A 433 2.27 -14.65 13.57
CA LEU A 433 2.66 -13.48 12.77
C LEU A 433 3.44 -12.51 13.66
N THR A 434 4.70 -12.31 13.33
CA THR A 434 5.55 -11.31 14.00
C THR A 434 5.21 -9.89 13.53
N SER A 435 5.73 -8.86 14.21
CA SER A 435 5.54 -7.46 13.80
C SER A 435 6.80 -6.61 13.89
N ALA A 436 7.88 -7.15 14.44
CA ALA A 436 9.05 -6.34 14.80
C ALA A 436 9.67 -5.57 13.62
N PRO A 437 9.88 -6.12 12.41
CA PRO A 437 10.47 -5.40 11.29
C PRO A 437 9.50 -4.54 10.49
N HIS A 438 8.24 -4.42 10.90
CA HIS A 438 7.32 -3.54 10.19
C HIS A 438 7.71 -2.07 10.38
N HIS A 439 7.43 -1.25 9.36
CA HIS A 439 7.48 0.21 9.45
C HIS A 439 6.78 0.67 10.76
N ASP A 440 7.27 1.53 11.57
CA ASP A 440 8.35 2.52 11.49
C ASP A 440 9.73 2.01 12.03
N TYR A 441 9.96 0.70 12.07
CA TYR A 441 11.22 0.07 12.45
C TYR A 441 11.78 0.58 13.80
N ARG A 442 11.03 0.38 14.88
CA ARG A 442 11.49 0.79 16.21
C ARG A 442 12.57 -0.13 16.68
N ALA A 443 13.66 0.46 17.17
CA ALA A 443 14.77 -0.33 17.68
C ALA A 443 14.29 -1.16 18.88
N PRO A 444 14.51 -2.50 18.86
CA PRO A 444 14.13 -3.35 19.98
C PRO A 444 14.95 -3.02 21.23
N GLN A 445 14.50 -3.49 22.39
CA GLN A 445 15.20 -3.35 23.66
C GLN A 445 16.60 -3.98 23.60
N GLU A 446 17.53 -3.48 24.42
CA GLU A 446 18.90 -3.99 24.48
C GLU A 446 18.98 -5.48 24.84
N ARG A 447 17.96 -6.04 25.52
CA ARG A 447 17.88 -7.48 25.83
C ARG A 447 17.97 -8.40 24.62
N TYR A 448 17.63 -7.90 23.43
CA TYR A 448 17.74 -8.64 22.16
C TYR A 448 19.12 -8.51 21.49
N GLY A 449 20.11 -7.94 22.18
CA GLY A 449 21.48 -7.87 21.71
C GLY A 449 21.67 -6.99 20.47
N ARG A 450 21.24 -5.74 20.58
CA ARG A 450 21.38 -4.72 19.52
C ARG A 450 22.81 -4.62 18.99
N LYS A 451 22.94 -4.55 17.66
CA LYS A 451 24.21 -4.47 16.92
C LYS A 451 24.21 -3.34 15.89
N GLU A 452 25.41 -2.90 15.56
CA GLU A 452 25.63 -2.00 14.41
C GLU A 452 25.94 -2.84 13.17
N PHE A 453 24.95 -3.00 12.28
CA PHE A 453 25.07 -3.74 11.04
C PHE A 453 25.45 -2.85 9.86
N THR A 454 25.10 -1.56 9.91
CA THR A 454 25.34 -0.56 8.85
C THR A 454 25.31 0.85 9.43
N ASP A 455 25.93 1.81 8.73
CA ASP A 455 25.92 3.23 9.05
C ASP A 455 24.56 3.92 8.72
N ASP A 456 23.70 3.30 7.93
CA ASP A 456 22.33 3.79 7.67
C ASP A 456 21.43 3.48 8.87
N ASP A 457 20.99 4.51 9.57
CA ASP A 457 20.19 4.36 10.80
C ASP A 457 18.85 3.64 10.57
N LEU A 458 18.18 3.90 9.44
CA LEU A 458 16.90 3.27 9.12
C LEU A 458 17.08 1.77 8.88
N VAL A 459 18.04 1.42 8.01
CA VAL A 459 18.37 0.02 7.69
C VAL A 459 18.92 -0.69 8.93
N ASN A 460 19.72 -0.01 9.76
CA ASN A 460 20.25 -0.59 11.00
C ASN A 460 19.15 -0.91 12.01
N ARG A 461 18.14 -0.07 12.15
CA ARG A 461 16.95 -0.34 12.97
C ARG A 461 16.16 -1.54 12.45
N TYR A 462 15.91 -1.60 11.14
CA TYR A 462 15.28 -2.74 10.50
C TYR A 462 16.02 -4.05 10.73
N LEU A 463 17.33 -4.09 10.53
CA LEU A 463 18.14 -5.31 10.76
C LEU A 463 18.15 -5.74 12.23
N ASN A 464 18.10 -4.80 13.18
CA ASN A 464 17.91 -5.12 14.60
C ASN A 464 16.50 -5.64 14.91
N SER A 465 15.48 -5.21 14.16
CA SER A 465 14.12 -5.75 14.29
C SER A 465 14.04 -7.18 13.72
N VAL A 466 14.73 -7.48 12.61
CA VAL A 466 14.90 -8.85 12.09
C VAL A 466 15.64 -9.72 13.13
N ARG A 467 16.63 -9.17 13.84
CA ARG A 467 17.29 -9.88 14.94
C ARG A 467 16.34 -10.17 16.10
N ASN A 468 15.40 -9.29 16.40
CA ASN A 468 14.35 -9.54 17.40
C ASN A 468 13.48 -10.75 17.01
N GLN A 469 13.09 -10.90 15.75
CA GLN A 469 12.38 -12.09 15.29
C GLN A 469 13.17 -13.39 15.51
N ASP A 470 14.49 -13.37 15.32
CA ASP A 470 15.34 -14.53 15.54
C ASP A 470 15.37 -14.96 17.02
N PHE A 471 15.35 -13.98 17.94
CA PHE A 471 15.18 -14.25 19.37
C PHE A 471 13.82 -14.87 19.69
N PHE A 472 12.75 -14.32 19.13
CA PHE A 472 11.42 -14.90 19.27
C PHE A 472 11.38 -16.33 18.75
N LEU A 473 11.92 -16.59 17.55
CA LEU A 473 12.02 -17.94 16.99
C LEU A 473 12.71 -18.90 17.96
N LYS A 474 13.85 -18.50 18.50
CA LYS A 474 14.59 -19.31 19.46
C LYS A 474 13.75 -19.63 20.69
N ASN A 475 13.13 -18.62 21.29
CA ASN A 475 12.31 -18.78 22.49
C ASN A 475 11.08 -19.65 22.22
N LEU A 476 10.43 -19.49 21.07
CA LEU A 476 9.31 -20.33 20.65
C LEU A 476 9.73 -21.80 20.50
N PHE A 477 10.86 -22.06 19.84
CA PHE A 477 11.38 -23.43 19.71
C PHE A 477 11.76 -24.06 21.04
N ASP A 478 12.30 -23.29 21.96
CA ASP A 478 12.62 -23.77 23.32
C ASP A 478 11.33 -24.09 24.08
N GLN A 479 10.27 -23.27 23.95
CA GLN A 479 8.92 -23.55 24.51
C GLN A 479 8.34 -24.89 23.99
N TYR A 480 8.42 -25.14 22.68
CA TYR A 480 7.95 -26.42 22.10
C TYR A 480 8.73 -27.63 22.62
N LYS A 481 10.06 -27.49 22.88
CA LYS A 481 10.88 -28.54 23.50
C LYS A 481 10.50 -28.76 24.96
N GLU A 482 10.32 -27.70 25.74
CA GLU A 482 9.93 -27.76 27.15
C GLU A 482 8.57 -28.41 27.34
N LEU A 483 7.62 -28.16 26.43
CA LEU A 483 6.30 -28.80 26.41
C LEU A 483 6.32 -30.23 25.87
N GLY A 484 7.45 -30.71 25.34
CA GLY A 484 7.58 -32.04 24.72
C GLY A 484 6.84 -32.20 23.38
N LEU A 485 6.58 -31.09 22.69
CA LEU A 485 5.86 -31.05 21.41
C LEU A 485 6.77 -31.02 20.18
N TYR A 486 8.07 -30.69 20.39
CA TYR A 486 9.00 -30.40 19.31
C TYR A 486 9.15 -31.54 18.30
N ASP A 487 9.32 -32.78 18.75
CA ASP A 487 9.64 -33.92 17.88
C ASP A 487 8.47 -34.34 17.00
N ASP A 488 7.23 -34.01 17.40
CA ASP A 488 5.99 -34.32 16.68
C ASP A 488 5.42 -33.09 15.93
N THR A 489 6.24 -32.08 15.72
CA THR A 489 5.80 -30.82 15.07
C THR A 489 6.62 -30.52 13.81
N VAL A 490 5.91 -30.15 12.74
CA VAL A 490 6.48 -29.58 11.53
C VAL A 490 6.41 -28.06 11.62
N PHE A 491 7.54 -27.39 11.47
CA PHE A 491 7.64 -25.94 11.47
C PHE A 491 7.90 -25.39 10.06
N VAL A 492 7.04 -24.53 9.57
CA VAL A 492 7.22 -23.78 8.32
C VAL A 492 7.47 -22.33 8.68
N ILE A 493 8.67 -21.86 8.40
CA ILE A 493 9.14 -20.51 8.74
C ILE A 493 9.37 -19.75 7.45
N LEU A 494 8.63 -18.67 7.22
CA LEU A 494 8.76 -17.91 5.99
C LEU A 494 8.47 -16.42 6.21
N GLY A 495 9.06 -15.56 5.36
CA GLY A 495 8.62 -14.17 5.26
C GLY A 495 7.21 -14.09 4.66
N ASP A 496 6.42 -13.15 5.10
CA ASP A 496 5.17 -12.81 4.41
C ASP A 496 5.47 -11.99 3.15
N HIS A 497 6.36 -11.02 3.22
CA HIS A 497 6.97 -10.27 2.11
C HIS A 497 8.32 -9.71 2.53
N GLY A 498 8.99 -9.03 1.60
CA GLY A 498 10.24 -8.33 1.86
C GLY A 498 10.02 -6.87 2.26
N GLU A 499 11.10 -6.06 2.22
CA GLU A 499 11.11 -4.65 2.58
C GLU A 499 12.22 -3.92 1.82
N ALA A 500 11.91 -2.79 1.18
CA ALA A 500 12.82 -1.97 0.39
C ALA A 500 13.20 -0.67 1.12
N PHE A 501 14.42 -0.22 0.90
CA PHE A 501 14.99 0.98 1.52
C PHE A 501 15.54 1.96 0.47
N GLY A 502 15.03 1.93 -0.76
CA GLY A 502 15.39 2.83 -1.84
C GLY A 502 16.35 2.24 -2.88
N GLU A 503 16.59 0.91 -2.86
CA GLU A 503 17.49 0.23 -3.79
C GLU A 503 17.13 0.48 -5.27
N HIS A 504 15.82 0.46 -5.59
CA HIS A 504 15.27 0.82 -6.91
C HIS A 504 14.43 2.11 -6.86
N GLY A 505 14.77 3.03 -5.93
CA GLY A 505 14.01 4.27 -5.72
C GLY A 505 12.64 4.05 -5.09
N ARG A 506 12.33 2.85 -4.60
CA ARG A 506 11.10 2.47 -3.91
C ARG A 506 11.37 2.13 -2.46
N TYR A 507 10.39 2.37 -1.61
CA TYR A 507 10.48 2.15 -0.17
C TYR A 507 9.31 1.28 0.31
N GLN A 508 9.48 0.64 1.46
CA GLN A 508 8.51 -0.31 2.03
C GLN A 508 8.31 -1.52 1.08
N HIS A 509 7.10 -2.04 0.91
CA HIS A 509 6.89 -3.32 0.22
C HIS A 509 5.80 -3.29 -0.84
N ASP A 510 4.68 -2.63 -0.62
CA ASP A 510 3.44 -2.77 -1.41
C ASP A 510 3.62 -2.63 -2.93
N ASN A 511 4.50 -1.74 -3.37
CA ASN A 511 4.76 -1.46 -4.79
C ASN A 511 6.20 -1.79 -5.21
N VAL A 512 6.78 -2.86 -4.65
CA VAL A 512 8.18 -3.25 -4.87
C VAL A 512 8.24 -4.60 -5.57
N PRO A 513 8.31 -4.64 -6.94
CA PRO A 513 8.36 -5.89 -7.71
C PRO A 513 9.77 -6.49 -7.81
N TYR A 514 10.73 -5.98 -7.03
CA TYR A 514 12.12 -6.40 -7.03
C TYR A 514 12.42 -7.40 -5.91
N GLU A 515 13.64 -7.98 -5.92
CA GLU A 515 14.04 -9.00 -4.95
C GLU A 515 13.89 -8.55 -3.50
N GLU A 516 14.12 -7.26 -3.20
CA GLU A 516 13.97 -6.72 -1.85
C GLU A 516 12.53 -6.72 -1.34
N GLY A 517 11.52 -6.63 -2.22
CA GLY A 517 10.11 -6.69 -1.87
C GLY A 517 9.52 -8.09 -1.98
N LEU A 518 9.99 -8.89 -2.94
CA LEU A 518 9.37 -10.17 -3.29
C LEU A 518 10.06 -11.39 -2.68
N LYS A 519 11.40 -11.37 -2.53
CA LYS A 519 12.15 -12.56 -2.09
C LYS A 519 12.17 -12.68 -0.58
N ILE A 520 11.59 -13.78 -0.09
CA ILE A 520 11.42 -14.09 1.32
C ILE A 520 12.31 -15.26 1.75
N PRO A 521 12.70 -15.35 3.02
CA PRO A 521 13.25 -16.59 3.58
C PRO A 521 12.15 -17.65 3.65
N LEU A 522 12.51 -18.91 3.43
CA LEU A 522 11.65 -20.07 3.64
C LEU A 522 12.47 -21.26 4.11
N LEU A 523 12.15 -21.74 5.31
CA LEU A 523 12.66 -22.97 5.89
C LEU A 523 11.51 -23.89 6.28
N ILE A 524 11.64 -25.18 5.98
CA ILE A 524 10.76 -26.21 6.53
C ILE A 524 11.61 -27.05 7.46
N HIS A 525 11.33 -26.95 8.76
CA HIS A 525 11.99 -27.72 9.79
C HIS A 525 11.11 -28.86 10.23
N ASP A 526 11.57 -30.06 9.95
CA ASP A 526 10.96 -31.30 10.40
C ASP A 526 12.03 -32.12 11.15
N PRO A 527 11.92 -32.26 12.48
CA PRO A 527 12.89 -33.01 13.29
C PRO A 527 13.05 -34.46 12.86
N GLN A 528 12.05 -35.04 12.19
CA GLN A 528 12.05 -36.44 11.75
C GLN A 528 12.62 -36.61 10.34
N GLN A 529 12.46 -35.61 9.44
CA GLN A 529 12.75 -35.75 8.01
C GLN A 529 14.07 -35.07 7.57
N PHE A 530 14.37 -33.86 8.05
CA PHE A 530 15.48 -33.05 7.51
C PHE A 530 16.71 -32.94 8.45
N GLN A 531 17.01 -33.97 9.23
CA GLN A 531 18.10 -33.94 10.23
C GLN A 531 19.48 -33.55 9.67
N ASN A 532 19.75 -33.84 8.40
CA ASN A 532 21.03 -33.54 7.72
C ASN A 532 20.94 -32.27 6.85
N GLY A 533 19.84 -31.55 6.89
CA GLY A 533 19.55 -30.44 5.99
C GLY A 533 19.29 -30.86 4.56
N ALA A 534 18.57 -30.03 3.83
CA ALA A 534 18.34 -30.15 2.39
C ALA A 534 18.21 -28.76 1.77
N THR A 535 18.44 -28.63 0.48
CA THR A 535 18.32 -27.36 -0.24
C THR A 535 17.47 -27.54 -1.49
N LEU A 536 16.54 -26.59 -1.72
CA LEU A 536 15.72 -26.52 -2.92
C LEU A 536 16.04 -25.23 -3.69
N SER A 537 16.55 -25.35 -4.92
CA SER A 537 17.05 -24.20 -5.70
C SER A 537 16.04 -23.63 -6.72
N GLY A 538 14.90 -24.31 -6.96
CA GLY A 538 13.88 -23.86 -7.89
C GLY A 538 13.09 -22.64 -7.37
N PRO A 539 12.51 -21.80 -8.25
CA PRO A 539 11.64 -20.73 -7.80
C PRO A 539 10.32 -21.30 -7.29
N VAL A 540 9.94 -20.87 -6.09
CA VAL A 540 8.67 -21.23 -5.42
C VAL A 540 7.98 -19.98 -4.90
N ASN A 541 6.71 -20.09 -4.56
CA ASN A 541 5.98 -19.01 -3.90
C ASN A 541 5.07 -19.56 -2.78
N GLN A 542 4.38 -18.68 -2.12
CA GLN A 542 3.53 -18.98 -0.97
C GLN A 542 2.39 -19.97 -1.26
N LEU A 543 1.94 -20.07 -2.52
CA LEU A 543 0.90 -21.04 -2.93
C LEU A 543 1.36 -22.50 -2.75
N ASP A 544 2.66 -22.75 -2.68
CA ASP A 544 3.24 -24.08 -2.51
C ASP A 544 3.16 -24.58 -1.06
N ILE A 545 2.83 -23.70 -0.10
CA ILE A 545 2.88 -24.05 1.33
C ILE A 545 1.77 -25.05 1.67
N LEU A 546 0.51 -24.77 1.30
CA LEU A 546 -0.60 -25.67 1.60
C LEU A 546 -0.40 -27.09 1.05
N PRO A 547 -0.08 -27.31 -0.25
CA PRO A 547 0.17 -28.67 -0.76
C PRO A 547 1.41 -29.31 -0.14
N THR A 548 2.39 -28.54 0.31
CA THR A 548 3.57 -29.06 1.02
C THR A 548 3.21 -29.55 2.41
N VAL A 549 2.43 -28.76 3.16
CA VAL A 549 1.93 -29.17 4.48
C VAL A 549 1.05 -30.41 4.38
N ALA A 550 0.17 -30.47 3.37
CA ALA A 550 -0.63 -31.68 3.13
C ALA A 550 0.26 -32.94 2.94
N ASP A 551 1.27 -32.86 2.09
CA ASP A 551 2.21 -33.98 1.88
C ASP A 551 3.03 -34.33 3.14
N LEU A 552 3.49 -33.31 3.91
CA LEU A 552 4.25 -33.52 5.16
C LEU A 552 3.41 -34.25 6.22
N LEU A 553 2.10 -33.98 6.25
CA LEU A 553 1.16 -34.63 7.15
C LEU A 553 0.60 -35.95 6.58
N GLY A 554 0.95 -36.31 5.36
CA GLY A 554 0.46 -37.53 4.70
C GLY A 554 -0.99 -37.44 4.25
N TYR A 555 -1.43 -36.30 3.80
CA TYR A 555 -2.72 -36.09 3.16
C TYR A 555 -2.57 -35.88 1.65
N GLN A 556 -3.55 -36.35 0.90
CA GLN A 556 -3.79 -35.97 -0.48
C GLN A 556 -4.94 -34.98 -0.53
N ILE A 557 -4.82 -33.94 -1.35
CA ILE A 557 -5.90 -32.98 -1.58
C ILE A 557 -6.81 -33.55 -2.68
N GLU A 558 -8.10 -33.68 -2.42
CA GLU A 558 -9.13 -34.00 -3.40
C GLU A 558 -10.08 -32.81 -3.56
N GLY A 559 -10.36 -32.43 -4.81
CA GLY A 559 -11.17 -31.25 -5.13
C GLY A 559 -10.38 -29.94 -5.02
N GLY A 560 -11.08 -28.81 -5.19
CA GLY A 560 -10.51 -27.47 -5.16
C GLY A 560 -9.59 -27.16 -6.35
N GLU A 561 -9.12 -25.93 -6.42
CA GLU A 561 -8.14 -25.44 -7.41
C GLU A 561 -6.93 -24.85 -6.69
N TYR A 562 -5.85 -25.62 -6.63
CA TYR A 562 -4.61 -25.21 -5.97
C TYR A 562 -3.47 -25.15 -7.01
N PRO A 563 -3.06 -23.94 -7.43
CA PRO A 563 -2.00 -23.80 -8.44
C PRO A 563 -0.60 -24.12 -7.91
N GLY A 564 -0.41 -24.16 -6.59
CA GLY A 564 0.83 -24.52 -5.93
C GLY A 564 1.21 -25.98 -6.11
N SER A 565 2.46 -26.30 -5.81
CA SER A 565 3.02 -27.66 -5.86
C SER A 565 3.76 -27.99 -4.58
N SER A 566 3.62 -29.21 -4.08
CA SER A 566 4.39 -29.64 -2.91
C SER A 566 5.90 -29.55 -3.17
N LEU A 567 6.62 -28.94 -2.24
CA LEU A 567 8.09 -28.80 -2.28
C LEU A 567 8.82 -30.10 -2.00
N LEU A 568 8.12 -31.16 -1.59
CA LEU A 568 8.67 -32.51 -1.44
C LEU A 568 8.71 -33.28 -2.77
N ARG A 569 8.15 -32.72 -3.82
CA ARG A 569 8.09 -33.32 -5.17
C ARG A 569 8.98 -32.54 -6.15
N PRO A 570 9.45 -33.17 -7.21
CA PRO A 570 10.22 -32.46 -8.23
C PRO A 570 9.43 -31.33 -8.86
N LEU A 571 9.96 -30.11 -8.77
CA LEU A 571 9.35 -28.93 -9.42
C LEU A 571 9.56 -28.97 -10.94
N SER A 572 8.59 -28.43 -11.69
CA SER A 572 8.72 -28.29 -13.15
C SER A 572 9.89 -27.35 -13.50
N LYS A 573 10.75 -27.76 -14.42
CA LYS A 573 11.86 -26.92 -14.93
C LYS A 573 11.38 -25.67 -15.67
N ASN A 574 10.16 -25.69 -16.20
CA ASN A 574 9.55 -24.59 -16.94
C ASN A 574 8.56 -23.79 -16.08
N ARG A 575 8.62 -23.95 -14.77
CA ARG A 575 7.74 -23.24 -13.85
C ARG A 575 7.90 -21.74 -14.02
N THR A 576 6.78 -21.05 -14.12
CA THR A 576 6.68 -19.59 -14.03
C THR A 576 5.98 -19.23 -12.73
N VAL A 577 6.55 -18.29 -11.99
CA VAL A 577 5.95 -17.73 -10.77
C VAL A 577 5.49 -16.32 -11.10
N MET A 578 4.25 -15.98 -10.70
CA MET A 578 3.62 -14.70 -10.99
C MET A 578 3.52 -13.86 -9.71
N PHE A 579 3.62 -12.54 -9.86
CA PHE A 579 3.58 -11.57 -8.77
C PHE A 579 2.75 -10.35 -9.16
N SER A 580 2.20 -9.67 -8.15
CA SER A 580 1.54 -8.37 -8.31
C SER A 580 2.07 -7.38 -7.29
N CYS A 581 2.13 -6.11 -7.64
CA CYS A 581 2.17 -5.04 -6.67
C CYS A 581 0.80 -4.89 -6.00
N PHE A 582 0.75 -4.41 -4.76
CA PHE A 582 -0.48 -4.36 -3.99
C PHE A 582 -1.36 -3.16 -4.33
N TYR A 583 -0.90 -1.93 -4.10
CA TYR A 583 -1.73 -0.75 -4.35
C TYR A 583 -2.08 -0.62 -5.83
N GLN A 584 -3.40 -0.64 -6.13
CA GLN A 584 -3.95 -0.52 -7.48
C GLN A 584 -3.35 -1.51 -8.49
N SER A 585 -2.70 -2.58 -8.02
CA SER A 585 -1.93 -3.52 -8.84
C SER A 585 -1.03 -2.80 -9.87
N SER A 586 -0.26 -1.80 -9.38
CA SER A 586 0.52 -0.87 -10.24
C SER A 586 1.59 -1.54 -11.08
N CYS A 587 1.92 -2.77 -10.77
CA CYS A 587 2.82 -3.59 -11.56
C CYS A 587 2.48 -5.08 -11.44
N LEU A 588 2.88 -5.84 -12.45
CA LEU A 588 2.87 -7.31 -12.45
C LEU A 588 4.27 -7.79 -12.77
N ALA A 589 4.65 -8.95 -12.24
CA ALA A 589 5.92 -9.55 -12.60
C ALA A 589 5.78 -11.07 -12.79
N SER A 590 6.68 -11.64 -13.60
CA SER A 590 6.80 -13.07 -13.78
C SER A 590 8.27 -13.50 -13.71
N LEU A 591 8.52 -14.63 -13.05
CA LEU A 591 9.83 -15.22 -12.93
C LEU A 591 9.83 -16.61 -13.58
N LYS A 592 10.64 -16.77 -14.62
CA LYS A 592 10.82 -18.04 -15.32
C LYS A 592 12.31 -18.39 -15.39
N GLY A 593 12.69 -19.49 -14.74
CA GLY A 593 14.11 -19.84 -14.62
C GLY A 593 14.87 -18.78 -13.82
N THR A 594 15.78 -18.03 -14.47
CA THR A 594 16.53 -16.90 -13.87
C THR A 594 16.11 -15.54 -14.40
N GLU A 595 15.13 -15.50 -15.30
CA GLU A 595 14.65 -14.24 -15.90
C GLU A 595 13.39 -13.75 -15.21
N LYS A 596 13.43 -12.52 -14.67
CA LYS A 596 12.26 -11.79 -14.14
C LYS A 596 11.87 -10.70 -15.13
N TYR A 597 10.61 -10.71 -15.54
CA TYR A 597 9.98 -9.67 -16.34
C TYR A 597 9.00 -8.90 -15.48
N ILE A 598 9.02 -7.56 -15.56
CA ILE A 598 8.15 -6.65 -14.83
C ILE A 598 7.40 -5.80 -15.84
N TYR A 599 6.07 -5.77 -15.70
CA TYR A 599 5.17 -4.91 -16.44
C TYR A 599 4.63 -3.81 -15.52
N HIS A 600 4.70 -2.56 -15.96
CA HIS A 600 4.21 -1.40 -15.23
C HIS A 600 2.98 -0.81 -15.91
N PHE A 601 1.92 -0.54 -15.14
CA PHE A 601 0.68 0.07 -15.65
C PHE A 601 0.76 1.59 -15.83
N ASP A 602 1.79 2.26 -15.29
CA ASP A 602 1.91 3.71 -15.21
C ASP A 602 2.76 4.36 -16.32
N ASN A 603 2.87 3.71 -17.48
CA ASN A 603 3.73 4.09 -18.60
C ASN A 603 5.24 4.10 -18.30
N GLN A 604 5.70 3.47 -17.23
CA GLN A 604 7.10 3.13 -17.10
C GLN A 604 7.44 2.02 -18.11
N PRO A 605 8.69 1.96 -18.62
CA PRO A 605 9.08 0.88 -19.51
C PRO A 605 9.03 -0.45 -18.77
N ASP A 606 8.67 -1.48 -19.50
CA ASP A 606 8.81 -2.85 -19.01
C ASP A 606 10.28 -3.13 -18.66
N GLU A 607 10.49 -4.02 -17.71
CA GLU A 607 11.82 -4.39 -17.28
C GLU A 607 12.04 -5.90 -17.41
N LEU A 608 13.27 -6.28 -17.70
CA LEU A 608 13.71 -7.67 -17.75
C LEU A 608 15.09 -7.79 -17.10
N PHE A 609 15.20 -8.69 -16.13
CA PHE A 609 16.44 -8.98 -15.42
C PHE A 609 16.82 -10.46 -15.53
N ASP A 610 18.11 -10.76 -15.52
CA ASP A 610 18.64 -12.14 -15.47
C ASP A 610 19.50 -12.30 -14.22
N PHE A 611 18.94 -12.92 -13.18
CA PHE A 611 19.60 -13.12 -11.88
C PHE A 611 20.89 -13.92 -11.94
N SER A 612 21.09 -14.72 -13.00
CA SER A 612 22.36 -15.43 -13.16
C SER A 612 23.55 -14.50 -13.40
N LYS A 613 23.27 -13.26 -13.85
CA LYS A 613 24.28 -12.25 -14.19
C LYS A 613 24.15 -10.98 -13.36
N ASP A 614 22.93 -10.65 -12.94
CA ASP A 614 22.58 -9.42 -12.25
C ASP A 614 21.61 -9.71 -11.08
N PRO A 615 22.12 -10.28 -9.97
CA PRO A 615 21.27 -10.57 -8.80
C PRO A 615 20.65 -9.33 -8.13
N ALA A 616 21.16 -8.14 -8.44
CA ALA A 616 20.72 -6.87 -7.87
C ALA A 616 19.79 -6.08 -8.81
N GLU A 617 19.35 -6.67 -9.92
CA GLU A 617 18.37 -6.11 -10.87
C GLU A 617 18.71 -4.68 -11.36
N ARG A 618 19.98 -4.41 -11.63
CA ARG A 618 20.47 -3.07 -12.03
C ARG A 618 20.48 -2.84 -13.53
N GLN A 619 20.50 -3.92 -14.31
CA GLN A 619 20.62 -3.85 -15.76
C GLN A 619 19.35 -4.34 -16.44
N ASN A 620 18.49 -3.42 -16.88
CA ASN A 620 17.31 -3.74 -17.65
C ASN A 620 17.70 -4.28 -19.04
N LEU A 621 17.35 -5.53 -19.33
CA LEU A 621 17.65 -6.24 -20.57
C LEU A 621 16.51 -6.18 -21.60
N ILE A 622 15.42 -5.43 -21.32
CA ILE A 622 14.21 -5.41 -22.17
C ILE A 622 14.53 -5.02 -23.62
N GLY A 623 15.43 -4.06 -23.82
CA GLY A 623 15.89 -3.63 -25.15
C GLY A 623 16.65 -4.68 -25.96
N GLN A 624 17.01 -5.82 -25.35
CA GLN A 624 17.68 -6.95 -26.02
C GLN A 624 16.68 -8.04 -26.46
N ARG A 625 15.38 -7.84 -26.22
CA ARG A 625 14.30 -8.75 -26.61
C ARG A 625 13.54 -8.22 -27.81
N THR A 626 12.95 -9.15 -28.56
CA THR A 626 12.03 -8.77 -29.64
C THR A 626 10.71 -8.26 -29.06
N GLN A 627 10.04 -7.40 -29.81
CA GLN A 627 8.72 -6.89 -29.40
C GLN A 627 7.72 -8.05 -29.18
N GLU A 628 7.79 -9.11 -30.00
CA GLU A 628 6.91 -10.27 -29.88
C GLU A 628 7.12 -11.01 -28.53
N GLU A 629 8.37 -11.20 -28.10
CA GLU A 629 8.71 -11.83 -26.81
C GLU A 629 8.17 -10.99 -25.63
N VAL A 630 8.32 -9.67 -25.70
CA VAL A 630 7.83 -8.75 -24.66
C VAL A 630 6.29 -8.78 -24.60
N GLU A 631 5.62 -8.66 -25.74
CA GLU A 631 4.15 -8.71 -25.83
C GLU A 631 3.60 -10.06 -25.37
N GLN A 632 4.29 -11.17 -25.62
CA GLN A 632 3.89 -12.49 -25.12
C GLN A 632 3.93 -12.51 -23.58
N ARG A 633 5.03 -12.08 -22.96
CA ARG A 633 5.16 -12.04 -21.50
C ARG A 633 4.12 -11.13 -20.85
N ARG A 634 3.85 -9.98 -21.48
CA ARG A 634 2.80 -9.05 -21.03
C ARG A 634 1.42 -9.70 -21.08
N ARG A 635 1.07 -10.37 -22.19
CA ARG A 635 -0.21 -11.10 -22.30
C ARG A 635 -0.36 -12.17 -21.22
N GLU A 636 0.68 -12.97 -20.97
CA GLU A 636 0.67 -14.00 -19.93
C GLU A 636 0.34 -13.41 -18.55
N LEU A 637 0.92 -12.24 -18.20
CA LEU A 637 0.65 -11.54 -16.94
C LEU A 637 -0.79 -10.96 -16.88
N LEU A 638 -1.23 -10.34 -17.96
CA LEU A 638 -2.59 -9.75 -18.01
C LEU A 638 -3.68 -10.84 -17.99
N GLU A 639 -3.46 -11.98 -18.65
CA GLU A 639 -4.35 -13.14 -18.61
C GLU A 639 -4.40 -13.74 -17.19
N TRP A 640 -3.24 -13.83 -16.50
CA TRP A 640 -3.20 -14.27 -15.12
C TRP A 640 -3.99 -13.32 -14.20
N ARG A 641 -3.76 -12.00 -14.30
CA ARG A 641 -4.52 -10.99 -13.54
C ARG A 641 -6.02 -11.12 -13.78
N ALA A 642 -6.44 -11.25 -15.04
CA ALA A 642 -7.85 -11.38 -15.39
C ALA A 642 -8.50 -12.61 -14.74
N LYS A 643 -7.82 -13.76 -14.73
CA LYS A 643 -8.29 -14.99 -14.07
C LYS A 643 -8.40 -14.82 -12.56
N VAL A 644 -7.42 -14.18 -11.92
CA VAL A 644 -7.49 -13.91 -10.47
C VAL A 644 -8.65 -12.98 -10.15
N ASN A 645 -8.83 -11.91 -10.90
CA ASN A 645 -9.93 -10.97 -10.69
C ASN A 645 -11.31 -11.63 -10.92
N GLU A 646 -11.44 -12.49 -11.96
CA GLU A 646 -12.67 -13.26 -12.23
C GLU A 646 -13.03 -14.15 -11.03
N LYS A 647 -12.04 -14.78 -10.40
CA LYS A 647 -12.20 -15.64 -9.23
C LYS A 647 -12.87 -14.92 -8.04
N TYR A 648 -12.57 -13.63 -7.88
CA TYR A 648 -13.11 -12.78 -6.81
C TYR A 648 -14.27 -11.89 -7.28
N GLY A 649 -14.81 -12.11 -8.50
CA GLY A 649 -15.90 -11.30 -9.05
C GLY A 649 -15.51 -9.84 -9.34
N ILE A 650 -14.21 -9.53 -9.35
CA ILE A 650 -13.71 -8.18 -9.61
C ILE A 650 -13.78 -7.91 -11.12
N GLN A 651 -14.68 -7.01 -11.52
CA GLN A 651 -14.78 -6.60 -12.92
C GLN A 651 -13.64 -5.65 -13.27
N VAL A 652 -12.74 -6.10 -14.14
CA VAL A 652 -11.75 -5.20 -14.76
C VAL A 652 -12.42 -4.55 -15.97
N SER A 653 -12.45 -3.22 -16.01
CA SER A 653 -12.86 -2.51 -17.25
C SER A 653 -11.97 -2.99 -18.40
N ALA A 654 -12.57 -3.34 -19.53
CA ALA A 654 -11.87 -3.87 -20.72
C ALA A 654 -10.87 -2.88 -21.36
N GLU A 655 -10.57 -1.77 -20.72
CA GLU A 655 -9.69 -0.67 -21.13
C GLU A 655 -8.48 -0.50 -20.21
N GLY A 656 -8.02 -1.57 -19.59
CA GLY A 656 -6.80 -1.58 -18.78
C GLY A 656 -5.53 -1.82 -19.59
#